data_1ffa958f677806a07a5deed25bbeaf8b
#
_entry.id   1ffa958f677806a07a5deed25bbeaf8b
#
_cell.length_a   1.000
_cell.length_b   1.000
_cell.length_c   1.000
_cell.angle_alpha   90.00
_cell.angle_beta   90.00
_cell.angle_gamma   90.00
#
_symmetry.space_group_name_H-M   'P 1'
#
loop_
_entity.id
_entity.type
_entity.pdbx_description
1 polymer ?
#
loop_
_entity_poly.entity_id
_entity_poly.type
_entity_poly.pdbx_seq_one_letter_code
_entity_poly.pdbx_strand_id
1 'polypeptide(L)'
;MVQWMISRSTGAADLTMPTAVAISGTGVVNNKLTLIEKDSTKLTATVTPDDAVSKNVTWSSSDESVAKVAADGTVTGVKAGTATITATTELGGVKAELPVTVEPMNAQNAAAADLDAAIAALKVPAAENLPLVAKGTKNGSAITWKSSDEKLITSTNEKYENKTTGADDPYRGAGIINRPAYGDGDSKPVTLTATASYNGGEKVTKTIEVTVKEKTRIAPDTGYAAVTFESDSNGGEKAWVASTEKNDFFTFKTRNNGQAVLTNDADTGGLRDMFVLRSHEGDKYYLIATDLKVSSMGWSQNQVNGSRKVEVYESTDMMNWTRTNGDGNGGITINTPNAGMTWAPEAYWDDDLNAYVVFFSSRMFTDDTRTTPVKNDKTGNSSYAQVRYAITRDFVNFTEPQMWQDTGYSRIDSTVRKIGGYYYRFTKNEQGGAAGDYITTGKSIFLERSKVLTAPTTEASPGQDPNTGWQLLEQALLPFEGPETIKLNKDDELNTKDDDGYILLSDNFAYRAFMTTGAELSKTTWDNPMTKRYPDFNNEKKPVKAEPGAQGYITQGANGGLPDKVRHGAFVNVPESVLKVTKSWTAANPTHIEAVDSTTKAVYNAGTRELTATVTAADKGTLAGSVKFSAGDWSKTVKLDAEGKATVTLPASVSGTVAVAYDGYTDGLVNPSDTTVDGIEQGKVDLAELNKQIAAAEALKESDYTADSWAKLAAALKTAKAALAAENQGEVDTAAADLKTAIEALQKAPTNPGEGDGDKGDGNKPTTPTIGDKTNVNKPGSALSNTGTAVLGLGGAVVALAIAGISLTLWRKRRA
;
A
#
# COMPACT_ATOMS: atom_id res chain seq x y z
N MET A 1 27.46 -58.05 16.08
CA MET A 1 27.75 -58.88 14.89
C MET A 1 28.22 -57.97 13.70
N VAL A 2 28.89 -56.89 13.96
CA VAL A 2 29.47 -55.98 12.92
C VAL A 2 31.00 -55.86 13.00
N GLN A 3 31.64 -56.64 13.93
CA GLN A 3 33.11 -56.58 14.18
C GLN A 3 33.92 -57.62 13.45
N TRP A 4 33.37 -58.32 12.45
CA TRP A 4 34.03 -59.48 11.81
C TRP A 4 34.17 -59.39 10.28
N MET A 5 34.05 -58.26 9.70
CA MET A 5 34.23 -58.12 8.25
C MET A 5 35.21 -57.00 7.82
N ILE A 6 36.21 -56.69 8.64
CA ILE A 6 37.32 -55.85 8.20
C ILE A 6 38.63 -56.63 8.33
N SER A 7 38.83 -57.58 7.41
CA SER A 7 40.17 -58.10 7.12
C SER A 7 40.21 -58.52 5.65
N ARG A 8 40.91 -57.72 4.85
CA ARG A 8 41.37 -57.81 3.46
C ARG A 8 40.66 -57.03 2.43
N SER A 9 41.05 -55.68 2.32
CA SER A 9 41.32 -55.07 1.02
C SER A 9 42.37 -53.98 1.21
N THR A 10 43.46 -54.09 0.53
CA THR A 10 44.52 -53.09 0.40
C THR A 10 43.96 -51.87 -0.25
N GLY A 11 43.89 -50.77 0.55
CA GLY A 11 43.36 -49.45 0.12
C GLY A 11 42.34 -48.88 1.11
N ALA A 12 42.55 -49.03 2.43
CA ALA A 12 41.74 -48.33 3.42
C ALA A 12 42.11 -46.85 3.36
N ALA A 13 41.22 -46.00 2.83
CA ALA A 13 41.19 -44.59 3.21
C ALA A 13 41.15 -44.57 4.75
N ASP A 14 42.06 -43.85 5.39
CA ASP A 14 42.04 -43.64 6.83
C ASP A 14 40.67 -42.98 7.17
N LEU A 15 39.80 -43.76 7.85
CA LEU A 15 38.49 -43.27 8.26
C LEU A 15 38.68 -42.27 9.40
N THR A 16 38.42 -41.01 9.13
CA THR A 16 38.53 -39.96 10.12
C THR A 16 37.40 -40.11 11.17
N MET A 17 37.82 -40.45 12.40
CA MET A 17 36.88 -40.62 13.51
C MET A 17 36.46 -39.27 14.10
N PRO A 18 35.25 -39.14 14.65
CA PRO A 18 34.85 -37.98 15.44
C PRO A 18 35.79 -37.73 16.61
N THR A 19 36.29 -36.50 16.74
CA THR A 19 37.19 -36.08 17.82
C THR A 19 36.53 -35.09 18.80
N ALA A 20 35.52 -34.38 18.36
CA ALA A 20 34.73 -33.50 19.20
C ALA A 20 33.27 -33.44 18.72
N VAL A 21 32.33 -33.08 19.61
CA VAL A 21 30.96 -32.70 19.31
C VAL A 21 30.63 -31.43 20.09
N ALA A 22 29.89 -30.51 19.49
CA ALA A 22 29.43 -29.28 20.13
C ALA A 22 27.89 -29.17 20.01
N ILE A 23 27.22 -28.69 21.05
CA ILE A 23 25.77 -28.47 21.07
C ILE A 23 25.53 -26.98 20.93
N SER A 24 24.64 -26.63 19.99
CA SER A 24 24.13 -25.27 19.77
C SER A 24 22.61 -25.27 19.55
N GLY A 25 22.00 -24.12 19.60
CA GLY A 25 20.56 -23.97 19.35
C GLY A 25 20.01 -22.67 19.92
N THR A 26 18.77 -22.34 19.51
CA THR A 26 18.10 -21.14 20.02
C THR A 26 17.91 -21.21 21.53
N GLY A 27 18.31 -20.16 22.25
CA GLY A 27 18.23 -20.09 23.71
C GLY A 27 19.45 -20.67 24.44
N VAL A 28 20.45 -21.23 23.74
CA VAL A 28 21.71 -21.65 24.35
C VAL A 28 22.64 -20.46 24.52
N VAL A 29 22.88 -20.07 25.77
CA VAL A 29 23.75 -18.94 26.13
C VAL A 29 24.81 -19.43 27.12
N ASN A 30 26.06 -19.14 26.85
CA ASN A 30 27.22 -19.58 27.71
C ASN A 30 27.19 -21.08 28.03
N ASN A 31 26.90 -21.91 27.04
CA ASN A 31 26.77 -23.36 27.17
C ASN A 31 25.73 -23.80 28.22
N LYS A 32 24.63 -23.08 28.35
CA LYS A 32 23.46 -23.40 29.19
C LYS A 32 22.18 -23.11 28.42
N LEU A 33 21.13 -23.87 28.74
CA LEU A 33 19.79 -23.67 28.19
C LEU A 33 18.81 -23.47 29.38
N THR A 34 17.98 -22.43 29.28
CA THR A 34 16.83 -22.23 30.19
C THR A 34 15.55 -22.38 29.41
N LEU A 35 14.63 -23.23 29.88
CA LEU A 35 13.29 -23.43 29.34
C LEU A 35 12.26 -23.19 30.44
N ILE A 36 11.05 -22.83 30.06
CA ILE A 36 9.87 -22.88 30.94
C ILE A 36 9.21 -24.25 30.79
N GLU A 37 8.50 -24.74 31.81
CA GLU A 37 7.67 -25.96 31.68
C GLU A 37 6.81 -25.92 30.44
N LYS A 38 6.79 -27.01 29.64
CA LYS A 38 6.11 -27.19 28.32
C LYS A 38 6.75 -26.46 27.15
N ASP A 39 7.80 -25.68 27.36
CA ASP A 39 8.53 -25.06 26.25
C ASP A 39 9.44 -26.07 25.54
N SER A 40 9.68 -25.84 24.26
CA SER A 40 10.54 -26.72 23.46
C SER A 40 11.48 -25.88 22.57
N THR A 41 12.70 -26.38 22.41
CA THR A 41 13.66 -25.78 21.45
C THR A 41 14.43 -26.91 20.74
N LYS A 42 14.88 -26.63 19.52
CA LYS A 42 15.69 -27.58 18.74
C LYS A 42 17.16 -27.30 18.97
N LEU A 43 17.88 -28.32 19.36
CA LEU A 43 19.36 -28.33 19.45
C LEU A 43 19.96 -28.96 18.21
N THR A 44 21.14 -28.49 17.84
CA THR A 44 21.98 -29.03 16.77
C THR A 44 23.30 -29.50 17.36
N ALA A 45 23.72 -30.71 17.01
CA ALA A 45 25.04 -31.24 17.35
C ALA A 45 25.96 -31.12 16.13
N THR A 46 27.08 -30.39 16.28
CA THR A 46 28.14 -30.27 15.26
C THR A 46 29.30 -31.19 15.61
N VAL A 47 29.58 -32.16 14.76
CA VAL A 47 30.64 -33.15 14.93
C VAL A 47 31.89 -32.68 14.18
N THR A 48 33.06 -32.74 14.84
CA THR A 48 34.36 -32.37 14.30
C THR A 48 35.28 -33.60 14.24
N PRO A 49 36.10 -33.73 13.20
CA PRO A 49 36.30 -32.86 12.06
C PRO A 49 35.19 -33.01 11.00
N ASP A 50 35.16 -32.09 10.03
CA ASP A 50 34.12 -32.05 9.02
C ASP A 50 34.11 -33.27 8.08
N ASP A 51 35.22 -33.95 7.93
CA ASP A 51 35.36 -35.17 7.16
C ASP A 51 35.18 -36.45 8.01
N ALA A 52 34.68 -36.34 9.24
CA ALA A 52 34.36 -37.50 10.08
C ALA A 52 33.41 -38.48 9.34
N VAL A 53 33.75 -39.77 9.43
CA VAL A 53 33.05 -40.86 8.71
C VAL A 53 31.59 -41.01 9.09
N SER A 54 31.17 -40.58 10.26
CA SER A 54 29.76 -40.41 10.68
C SER A 54 29.61 -39.15 11.50
N LYS A 55 28.57 -38.35 11.17
CA LYS A 55 28.16 -37.19 11.95
C LYS A 55 26.89 -37.47 12.78
N ASN A 56 26.43 -38.71 12.79
CA ASN A 56 25.26 -39.08 13.54
C ASN A 56 25.51 -39.00 15.04
N VAL A 57 24.55 -38.49 15.77
CA VAL A 57 24.55 -38.44 17.22
C VAL A 57 23.28 -39.05 17.81
N THR A 58 23.42 -39.59 19.00
CA THR A 58 22.27 -39.95 19.84
C THR A 58 22.14 -38.94 20.97
N TRP A 59 20.90 -38.59 21.28
CA TRP A 59 20.56 -37.65 22.33
C TRP A 59 20.04 -38.39 23.58
N SER A 60 20.40 -37.89 24.73
CA SER A 60 19.89 -38.41 26.01
C SER A 60 19.74 -37.29 27.03
N SER A 61 18.82 -37.42 27.97
CA SER A 61 18.66 -36.57 29.13
C SER A 61 19.07 -37.31 30.41
N SER A 62 19.70 -36.57 31.34
CA SER A 62 20.03 -37.13 32.69
C SER A 62 18.76 -37.32 33.55
N ASP A 63 17.69 -36.56 33.25
CA ASP A 63 16.38 -36.66 33.93
C ASP A 63 15.27 -36.25 32.98
N GLU A 64 14.59 -37.22 32.39
CA GLU A 64 13.46 -37.01 31.49
C GLU A 64 12.20 -36.49 32.17
N SER A 65 12.11 -36.58 33.52
CA SER A 65 11.04 -35.97 34.26
C SER A 65 11.17 -34.44 34.38
N VAL A 66 12.37 -33.91 34.16
CA VAL A 66 12.68 -32.48 34.12
C VAL A 66 12.75 -31.99 32.69
N ALA A 67 13.54 -32.61 31.83
CA ALA A 67 13.67 -32.23 30.42
C ALA A 67 13.79 -33.48 29.55
N LYS A 68 12.95 -33.58 28.51
CA LYS A 68 13.05 -34.65 27.50
C LYS A 68 13.75 -34.16 26.25
N VAL A 69 14.50 -35.09 25.62
CA VAL A 69 15.09 -34.82 24.31
C VAL A 69 14.63 -35.88 23.31
N ALA A 70 14.12 -35.44 22.14
CA ALA A 70 13.77 -36.33 21.03
C ALA A 70 15.01 -36.68 20.19
N ALA A 71 14.89 -37.73 19.37
CA ALA A 71 15.97 -38.21 18.51
C ALA A 71 16.46 -37.15 17.51
N ASP A 72 15.64 -36.20 17.15
CA ASP A 72 15.94 -35.08 16.24
C ASP A 72 16.65 -33.90 16.96
N GLY A 73 16.88 -33.99 18.26
CA GLY A 73 17.48 -32.94 19.09
C GLY A 73 16.49 -31.93 19.67
N THR A 74 15.18 -32.13 19.53
CA THR A 74 14.18 -31.26 20.17
C THR A 74 14.12 -31.54 21.68
N VAL A 75 14.45 -30.53 22.49
CA VAL A 75 14.39 -30.60 23.96
C VAL A 75 13.10 -29.94 24.43
N THR A 76 12.36 -30.60 25.31
CA THR A 76 11.11 -30.10 25.92
C THR A 76 11.26 -30.06 27.45
N GLY A 77 10.98 -28.92 28.08
CA GLY A 77 10.88 -28.77 29.52
C GLY A 77 9.61 -29.47 30.04
N VAL A 78 9.74 -30.42 30.91
CA VAL A 78 8.64 -31.23 31.46
C VAL A 78 8.18 -30.71 32.82
N LYS A 79 9.11 -30.46 33.73
CA LYS A 79 8.86 -29.99 35.09
C LYS A 79 10.06 -29.18 35.59
N ALA A 80 9.79 -28.20 36.42
CA ALA A 80 10.82 -27.35 37.00
C ALA A 80 11.92 -28.15 37.70
N GLY A 81 13.15 -27.81 37.38
CA GLY A 81 14.36 -28.51 37.89
C GLY A 81 15.55 -28.30 36.95
N THR A 82 16.58 -29.14 37.12
CA THR A 82 17.77 -29.13 36.26
C THR A 82 18.03 -30.53 35.70
N ALA A 83 18.40 -30.58 34.42
CA ALA A 83 18.83 -31.80 33.75
C ALA A 83 20.05 -31.49 32.86
N THR A 84 20.75 -32.52 32.41
CA THR A 84 21.82 -32.38 31.42
C THR A 84 21.42 -33.13 30.15
N ILE A 85 21.41 -32.42 29.02
CA ILE A 85 21.20 -33.02 27.70
C ILE A 85 22.58 -33.38 27.13
N THR A 86 22.73 -34.61 26.70
CA THR A 86 24.01 -35.17 26.16
C THR A 86 23.79 -35.55 24.70
N ALA A 87 24.66 -35.07 23.83
CA ALA A 87 24.86 -35.58 22.46
C ALA A 87 26.04 -36.52 22.42
N THR A 88 25.86 -37.73 21.96
CA THR A 88 26.93 -38.73 21.85
C THR A 88 27.08 -39.15 20.40
N THR A 89 28.30 -39.07 19.83
CA THR A 89 28.54 -39.54 18.45
C THR A 89 28.38 -41.05 18.37
N GLU A 90 27.70 -41.52 17.29
CA GLU A 90 27.47 -42.96 17.04
C GLU A 90 28.78 -43.74 16.93
N LEU A 91 29.80 -43.15 16.30
CA LEU A 91 31.12 -43.70 16.22
C LEU A 91 32.06 -42.89 17.13
N GLY A 92 32.92 -43.59 17.87
CA GLY A 92 33.89 -42.97 18.80
C GLY A 92 33.31 -42.61 20.16
N GLY A 93 32.00 -42.53 20.33
CA GLY A 93 31.35 -42.24 21.62
C GLY A 93 31.71 -40.91 22.25
N VAL A 94 32.11 -39.92 21.45
CA VAL A 94 32.47 -38.56 21.89
C VAL A 94 31.21 -37.84 22.37
N LYS A 95 31.28 -37.18 23.51
CA LYS A 95 30.12 -36.53 24.16
C LYS A 95 30.27 -35.04 24.26
N ALA A 96 29.13 -34.35 24.14
CA ALA A 96 28.97 -32.98 24.59
C ALA A 96 27.78 -32.91 25.55
N GLU A 97 27.89 -32.09 26.55
CA GLU A 97 26.90 -31.93 27.60
C GLU A 97 26.41 -30.49 27.65
N LEU A 98 25.10 -30.31 27.75
CA LEU A 98 24.45 -29.04 27.90
C LEU A 98 23.57 -29.04 29.15
N PRO A 99 23.92 -28.28 30.20
CA PRO A 99 23.03 -28.08 31.33
C PRO A 99 21.77 -27.36 30.94
N VAL A 100 20.63 -27.92 31.35
CA VAL A 100 19.28 -27.38 31.11
C VAL A 100 18.63 -27.06 32.43
N THR A 101 18.16 -25.85 32.60
CA THR A 101 17.29 -25.44 33.70
C THR A 101 15.86 -25.28 33.17
N VAL A 102 14.92 -25.99 33.81
CA VAL A 102 13.49 -25.80 33.53
C VAL A 102 12.89 -25.00 34.69
N GLU A 103 12.40 -23.80 34.35
CA GLU A 103 11.70 -22.93 35.30
C GLU A 103 10.23 -23.31 35.41
N PRO A 104 9.58 -23.15 36.59
CA PRO A 104 8.16 -23.48 36.71
C PRO A 104 7.30 -22.55 35.88
N MET A 105 6.21 -23.07 35.32
CA MET A 105 5.17 -22.30 34.67
C MET A 105 4.40 -21.48 35.69
N ASN A 106 4.93 -20.29 36.04
CA ASN A 106 4.17 -19.30 36.82
C ASN A 106 3.59 -18.23 35.87
N ALA A 107 2.71 -17.39 36.39
CA ALA A 107 2.04 -16.36 35.57
C ALA A 107 3.01 -15.40 34.91
N GLN A 108 4.09 -15.02 35.58
CA GLN A 108 5.09 -14.11 35.05
C GLN A 108 5.93 -14.77 33.93
N ASN A 109 6.39 -16.02 34.13
CA ASN A 109 7.14 -16.76 33.12
C ASN A 109 6.31 -17.07 31.88
N ALA A 110 5.02 -17.44 32.07
CA ALA A 110 4.08 -17.65 30.96
C ALA A 110 3.87 -16.38 30.16
N ALA A 111 3.66 -15.24 30.83
CA ALA A 111 3.51 -13.95 30.16
C ALA A 111 4.77 -13.51 29.43
N ALA A 112 5.96 -13.72 30.03
CA ALA A 112 7.24 -13.39 29.40
C ALA A 112 7.49 -14.23 28.13
N ALA A 113 7.21 -15.54 28.18
CA ALA A 113 7.39 -16.44 27.05
C ALA A 113 6.44 -16.13 25.87
N ASP A 114 5.20 -15.71 26.17
CA ASP A 114 4.25 -15.26 25.16
C ASP A 114 4.67 -13.93 24.52
N LEU A 115 5.23 -12.99 25.31
CA LEU A 115 5.79 -11.74 24.78
C LEU A 115 6.98 -11.98 23.87
N ASP A 116 7.91 -12.86 24.28
CA ASP A 116 9.07 -13.18 23.46
C ASP A 116 8.65 -13.78 22.13
N ALA A 117 7.67 -14.67 22.14
CA ALA A 117 7.15 -15.26 20.91
C ALA A 117 6.45 -14.21 20.02
N ALA A 118 5.64 -13.33 20.62
CA ALA A 118 4.95 -12.27 19.89
C ALA A 118 5.92 -11.26 19.27
N ILE A 119 6.96 -10.85 19.99
CA ILE A 119 7.99 -9.91 19.49
C ILE A 119 8.85 -10.59 18.40
N ALA A 120 9.23 -11.86 18.59
CA ALA A 120 10.03 -12.60 17.60
C ALA A 120 9.28 -12.83 16.27
N ALA A 121 7.96 -12.76 16.27
CA ALA A 121 7.15 -12.86 15.06
C ALA A 121 7.11 -11.56 14.23
N LEU A 122 7.56 -10.43 14.79
CA LEU A 122 7.56 -9.16 14.08
C LEU A 122 8.70 -9.11 13.05
N LYS A 123 8.35 -8.78 11.81
CA LYS A 123 9.33 -8.51 10.76
C LYS A 123 9.79 -7.05 10.86
N VAL A 124 11.04 -6.83 11.23
CA VAL A 124 11.62 -5.49 11.40
C VAL A 124 12.90 -5.40 10.55
N PRO A 125 13.08 -4.33 9.75
CA PRO A 125 12.23 -3.17 9.56
C PRO A 125 10.90 -3.52 8.87
N ALA A 126 9.82 -2.78 9.23
CA ALA A 126 8.47 -3.10 8.79
C ALA A 126 8.18 -2.54 7.38
N ALA A 127 7.90 -3.41 6.43
CA ALA A 127 7.40 -3.09 5.10
C ALA A 127 5.96 -3.60 4.88
N GLU A 128 5.47 -4.44 5.79
CA GLU A 128 4.13 -5.07 5.79
C GLU A 128 3.50 -4.94 7.17
N ASN A 129 2.19 -5.17 7.26
CA ASN A 129 1.49 -5.15 8.55
C ASN A 129 2.14 -6.12 9.56
N LEU A 130 2.19 -5.69 10.81
CA LEU A 130 2.79 -6.46 11.89
C LEU A 130 1.72 -7.31 12.60
N PRO A 131 2.00 -8.57 12.96
CA PRO A 131 1.09 -9.42 13.70
C PRO A 131 1.06 -9.04 15.19
N LEU A 132 0.44 -7.91 15.56
CA LEU A 132 0.28 -7.49 16.95
C LEU A 132 -0.85 -8.29 17.61
N VAL A 133 -0.55 -9.53 17.99
CA VAL A 133 -1.53 -10.47 18.55
C VAL A 133 -2.04 -10.02 19.93
N ALA A 134 -3.35 -10.18 20.16
CA ALA A 134 -3.97 -9.90 21.46
C ALA A 134 -3.86 -11.08 22.45
N LYS A 135 -3.43 -12.24 21.97
CA LYS A 135 -3.29 -13.47 22.78
C LYS A 135 -2.00 -14.19 22.42
N GLY A 136 -1.23 -14.52 23.45
CA GLY A 136 0.02 -15.28 23.29
C GLY A 136 -0.22 -16.68 22.74
N THR A 137 0.66 -17.13 21.86
CA THR A 137 0.55 -18.43 21.17
C THR A 137 1.06 -19.61 21.99
N LYS A 138 1.93 -19.39 22.96
CA LYS A 138 2.51 -20.45 23.79
C LYS A 138 1.62 -20.81 25.00
N ASN A 139 1.20 -19.81 25.77
CA ASN A 139 0.47 -20.02 27.04
C ASN A 139 -0.92 -19.38 27.04
N GLY A 140 -1.22 -18.55 26.05
CA GLY A 140 -2.50 -17.87 25.94
C GLY A 140 -2.63 -16.62 26.78
N SER A 141 -1.53 -15.98 27.18
CA SER A 141 -1.54 -14.72 27.92
C SER A 141 -2.28 -13.64 27.13
N ALA A 142 -3.04 -12.81 27.80
CA ALA A 142 -3.60 -11.61 27.19
C ALA A 142 -2.47 -10.62 26.93
N ILE A 143 -2.35 -10.13 25.69
CA ILE A 143 -1.32 -9.18 25.26
C ILE A 143 -1.99 -7.88 24.82
N THR A 144 -1.44 -6.77 25.25
CA THR A 144 -1.82 -5.42 24.78
C THR A 144 -0.60 -4.72 24.23
N TRP A 145 -0.83 -3.92 23.20
CA TRP A 145 0.22 -3.15 22.52
C TRP A 145 -0.04 -1.66 22.67
N LYS A 146 1.02 -0.89 22.63
CA LYS A 146 0.98 0.57 22.54
C LYS A 146 2.07 1.04 21.60
N SER A 147 1.70 1.85 20.63
CA SER A 147 2.60 2.52 19.71
C SER A 147 2.98 3.92 20.20
N SER A 148 4.20 4.35 20.00
CA SER A 148 4.60 5.74 20.22
C SER A 148 4.13 6.67 19.10
N ASP A 149 3.78 6.10 17.94
CA ASP A 149 3.22 6.82 16.78
C ASP A 149 2.12 5.98 16.11
N GLU A 150 0.87 6.19 16.52
CA GLU A 150 -0.32 5.51 15.99
C GLU A 150 -0.62 5.86 14.51
N LYS A 151 0.01 6.90 13.96
CA LYS A 151 -0.14 7.24 12.55
C LYS A 151 0.73 6.36 11.66
N LEU A 152 1.88 5.94 12.15
CA LEU A 152 2.80 5.05 11.44
C LEU A 152 2.50 3.58 11.70
N ILE A 153 2.22 3.20 12.96
CA ILE A 153 1.89 1.82 13.35
C ILE A 153 0.71 1.87 14.31
N THR A 154 -0.43 1.31 13.92
CA THR A 154 -1.58 1.20 14.81
C THR A 154 -1.35 0.13 15.87
N SER A 155 -1.74 0.38 17.11
CA SER A 155 -1.60 -0.62 18.19
C SER A 155 -2.92 -1.06 18.81
N THR A 156 -4.02 -0.41 18.44
CA THR A 156 -5.37 -0.70 18.96
C THR A 156 -6.33 -0.98 17.81
N ASN A 157 -7.33 -1.82 18.08
CA ASN A 157 -8.46 -2.01 17.18
C ASN A 157 -9.45 -0.87 17.41
N GLU A 158 -9.25 0.25 16.78
CA GLU A 158 -10.22 1.36 16.82
C GLU A 158 -11.28 1.15 15.73
N LYS A 159 -12.53 1.45 16.08
CA LYS A 159 -13.60 1.52 15.10
C LYS A 159 -13.35 2.72 14.18
N TYR A 160 -13.45 2.49 12.89
CA TYR A 160 -13.41 3.54 11.89
C TYR A 160 -14.83 4.04 11.59
N GLU A 161 -15.04 5.32 11.80
CA GLU A 161 -16.25 5.98 11.34
C GLU A 161 -16.04 6.46 9.91
N ASN A 162 -16.78 5.92 8.97
CA ASN A 162 -16.78 6.43 7.61
C ASN A 162 -17.40 7.85 7.63
N LYS A 163 -16.57 8.86 7.40
CA LYS A 163 -16.95 10.27 7.48
C LYS A 163 -18.07 10.68 6.52
N THR A 164 -18.28 9.90 5.46
CA THR A 164 -19.32 10.19 4.44
C THR A 164 -20.66 9.55 4.81
N THR A 165 -20.67 8.34 5.37
CA THR A 165 -21.89 7.61 5.73
C THR A 165 -22.24 7.67 7.21
N GLY A 166 -21.28 8.01 8.07
CA GLY A 166 -21.39 7.89 9.52
C GLY A 166 -21.47 6.44 10.02
N ALA A 167 -21.20 5.47 9.13
CA ALA A 167 -21.21 4.06 9.50
C ALA A 167 -19.87 3.64 10.11
N ASP A 168 -19.92 2.84 11.18
CA ASP A 168 -18.74 2.19 11.74
C ASP A 168 -18.18 1.19 10.72
N ASP A 169 -16.91 1.33 10.35
CA ASP A 169 -16.20 0.31 9.59
C ASP A 169 -15.45 -0.62 10.55
N PRO A 170 -15.65 -1.93 10.46
CA PRO A 170 -15.08 -2.88 11.41
C PRO A 170 -13.56 -3.08 11.24
N TYR A 171 -12.96 -2.61 10.14
CA TYR A 171 -11.56 -2.92 9.86
C TYR A 171 -10.60 -1.84 10.33
N ARG A 172 -10.21 -1.90 11.60
CA ARG A 172 -8.94 -1.33 12.08
C ARG A 172 -8.28 -2.30 13.05
N GLY A 173 -7.38 -3.10 12.51
CA GLY A 173 -6.54 -4.00 13.29
C GLY A 173 -5.36 -3.29 13.92
N ALA A 174 -4.88 -3.80 15.05
CA ALA A 174 -3.55 -3.46 15.54
C ALA A 174 -2.48 -3.99 14.57
N GLY A 175 -1.40 -3.22 14.39
CA GLY A 175 -0.28 -3.58 13.52
C GLY A 175 -0.40 -3.11 12.07
N ILE A 176 -1.39 -2.28 11.74
CA ILE A 176 -1.45 -1.65 10.42
C ILE A 176 -0.28 -0.67 10.28
N ILE A 177 0.47 -0.82 9.20
CA ILE A 177 1.59 0.03 8.85
C ILE A 177 1.15 1.07 7.82
N ASN A 178 1.43 2.34 8.09
CA ASN A 178 1.28 3.43 7.13
C ASN A 178 2.68 3.88 6.69
N ARG A 179 3.12 3.39 5.53
CA ARG A 179 4.47 3.65 5.02
C ARG A 179 4.61 5.10 4.56
N PRO A 180 5.73 5.78 4.88
CA PRO A 180 6.08 7.07 4.30
C PRO A 180 6.04 7.02 2.77
N ALA A 181 5.77 8.15 2.12
CA ALA A 181 5.80 8.21 0.67
C ALA A 181 7.22 7.95 0.14
N TYR A 182 7.32 7.38 -1.07
CA TYR A 182 8.60 7.19 -1.73
C TYR A 182 9.37 8.53 -1.85
N GLY A 183 10.62 8.52 -1.42
CA GLY A 183 11.51 9.69 -1.40
C GLY A 183 11.44 10.52 -0.11
N ASP A 184 10.57 10.17 0.84
CA ASP A 184 10.57 10.78 2.18
C ASP A 184 11.55 10.07 3.13
N GLY A 185 12.04 8.88 2.72
CA GLY A 185 12.89 8.00 3.50
C GLY A 185 12.12 7.15 4.51
N ASP A 186 12.81 6.17 5.08
CA ASP A 186 12.26 5.34 6.15
C ASP A 186 11.86 6.21 7.35
N SER A 187 10.87 5.77 8.10
CA SER A 187 10.45 6.49 9.31
C SER A 187 11.57 6.54 10.36
N LYS A 188 11.48 7.49 11.28
CA LYS A 188 12.19 7.37 12.56
C LYS A 188 11.68 6.13 13.29
N PRO A 189 12.50 5.50 14.16
CA PRO A 189 12.05 4.37 14.94
C PRO A 189 10.78 4.68 15.76
N VAL A 190 9.81 3.77 15.68
CA VAL A 190 8.57 3.78 16.47
C VAL A 190 8.74 2.77 17.59
N THR A 191 8.57 3.20 18.83
CA THR A 191 8.61 2.29 20.00
C THR A 191 7.27 1.58 20.14
N LEU A 192 7.24 0.26 19.97
CA LEU A 192 6.11 -0.58 20.36
C LEU A 192 6.34 -1.11 21.79
N THR A 193 5.36 -0.91 22.67
CA THR A 193 5.34 -1.43 24.03
C THR A 193 4.32 -2.55 24.10
N ALA A 194 4.77 -3.77 24.35
CA ALA A 194 3.92 -4.95 24.54
C ALA A 194 3.79 -5.29 26.04
N THR A 195 2.59 -5.53 26.53
CA THR A 195 2.33 -5.91 27.91
C THR A 195 1.47 -7.16 27.93
N ALA A 196 1.97 -8.22 28.58
CA ALA A 196 1.24 -9.49 28.75
C ALA A 196 0.87 -9.77 30.20
N SER A 197 -0.24 -10.49 30.37
CA SER A 197 -0.70 -11.03 31.65
C SER A 197 -1.30 -12.42 31.46
N TYR A 198 -0.81 -13.40 32.21
CA TYR A 198 -1.33 -14.76 32.19
C TYR A 198 -2.30 -14.98 33.39
N ASN A 199 -3.54 -15.39 33.09
CA ASN A 199 -4.60 -15.64 34.11
C ASN A 199 -4.76 -14.52 35.14
N GLY A 200 -4.60 -13.25 34.70
CA GLY A 200 -4.73 -12.09 35.62
C GLY A 200 -3.56 -11.89 36.57
N GLY A 201 -2.46 -12.64 36.41
CA GLY A 201 -1.24 -12.46 37.17
C GLY A 201 -0.46 -11.18 36.87
N GLU A 202 0.73 -11.06 37.48
CA GLU A 202 1.60 -9.90 37.28
C GLU A 202 1.89 -9.62 35.83
N LYS A 203 1.86 -8.34 35.44
CA LYS A 203 2.11 -7.88 34.07
C LYS A 203 3.59 -7.85 33.76
N VAL A 204 3.95 -8.41 32.60
CA VAL A 204 5.29 -8.31 32.01
C VAL A 204 5.22 -7.35 30.84
N THR A 205 6.18 -6.42 30.74
CA THR A 205 6.23 -5.42 29.67
C THR A 205 7.58 -5.48 28.97
N LYS A 206 7.59 -5.42 27.64
CA LYS A 206 8.78 -5.32 26.78
C LYS A 206 8.56 -4.27 25.70
N THR A 207 9.65 -3.67 25.23
CA THR A 207 9.65 -2.69 24.14
C THR A 207 10.49 -3.17 22.97
N ILE A 208 10.11 -2.75 21.77
CA ILE A 208 10.87 -2.95 20.54
C ILE A 208 10.79 -1.69 19.69
N GLU A 209 11.93 -1.32 19.10
CA GLU A 209 12.00 -0.24 18.12
C GLU A 209 11.74 -0.79 16.72
N VAL A 210 10.81 -0.18 16.00
CA VAL A 210 10.40 -0.56 14.64
C VAL A 210 10.57 0.63 13.71
N THR A 211 11.41 0.47 12.69
CA THR A 211 11.48 1.41 11.57
C THR A 211 10.49 0.97 10.50
N VAL A 212 9.62 1.87 10.05
CA VAL A 212 8.70 1.64 8.93
C VAL A 212 9.39 2.06 7.64
N LYS A 213 9.48 1.13 6.69
CA LYS A 213 10.06 1.37 5.37
C LYS A 213 9.22 2.34 4.57
N GLU A 214 9.85 3.25 3.80
CA GLU A 214 9.13 4.05 2.81
C GLU A 214 8.48 3.17 1.74
N LYS A 215 7.44 3.70 1.08
CA LYS A 215 6.78 3.03 -0.06
C LYS A 215 7.78 2.79 -1.18
N THR A 216 7.57 1.68 -1.88
CA THR A 216 8.34 1.36 -3.08
C THR A 216 8.02 2.38 -4.18
N ARG A 217 9.04 2.76 -4.95
CA ARG A 217 8.82 3.56 -6.15
C ARG A 217 8.02 2.75 -7.17
N ILE A 218 6.95 3.35 -7.67
CA ILE A 218 6.19 2.80 -8.79
C ILE A 218 6.83 3.30 -10.08
N ALA A 219 7.39 2.38 -10.88
CA ALA A 219 7.88 2.71 -12.21
C ALA A 219 6.71 3.10 -13.13
N PRO A 220 6.94 3.97 -14.13
CA PRO A 220 5.95 4.26 -15.15
C PRO A 220 5.50 2.98 -15.87
N ASP A 221 4.20 2.85 -16.08
CA ASP A 221 3.64 1.76 -16.86
C ASP A 221 3.90 1.99 -18.35
N THR A 222 4.45 0.95 -19.00
CA THR A 222 4.85 0.99 -20.40
C THR A 222 4.20 -0.12 -21.24
N GLY A 223 3.19 -0.77 -20.67
CA GLY A 223 2.39 -1.78 -21.32
C GLY A 223 1.31 -2.34 -20.42
N TYR A 224 0.76 -3.48 -20.82
CA TYR A 224 -0.35 -4.12 -20.14
C TYR A 224 -0.11 -5.62 -20.01
N ALA A 225 -0.64 -6.20 -18.94
CA ALA A 225 -0.74 -7.64 -18.76
C ALA A 225 -2.20 -8.04 -18.54
N ALA A 226 -2.54 -9.26 -18.94
CA ALA A 226 -3.82 -9.87 -18.71
C ALA A 226 -3.63 -11.24 -18.05
N VAL A 227 -4.47 -11.56 -17.07
CA VAL A 227 -4.57 -12.90 -16.47
C VAL A 227 -5.98 -13.40 -16.67
N THR A 228 -6.13 -14.53 -17.35
CA THR A 228 -7.43 -15.07 -17.78
C THR A 228 -7.47 -16.57 -17.58
N PHE A 229 -8.66 -17.17 -17.64
CA PHE A 229 -8.79 -18.62 -17.81
C PHE A 229 -9.38 -18.95 -19.17
N GLU A 230 -9.30 -20.23 -19.60
CA GLU A 230 -9.80 -20.60 -20.92
C GLU A 230 -11.28 -21.00 -20.83
N SER A 231 -11.64 -22.22 -20.67
CA SER A 231 -13.03 -22.66 -20.77
C SER A 231 -13.45 -23.49 -19.55
N ASP A 232 -14.73 -23.85 -19.48
CA ASP A 232 -15.28 -24.78 -18.48
C ASP A 232 -14.82 -26.25 -18.73
N SER A 233 -14.03 -26.47 -19.77
CA SER A 233 -13.50 -27.81 -20.08
C SER A 233 -12.41 -28.21 -19.10
N ASN A 234 -12.25 -29.50 -18.91
CA ASN A 234 -11.23 -30.06 -18.03
C ASN A 234 -9.84 -29.58 -18.46
N GLY A 235 -9.18 -28.84 -17.57
CA GLY A 235 -7.86 -28.24 -17.80
C GLY A 235 -7.88 -26.76 -18.25
N GLY A 236 -9.05 -26.15 -18.48
CA GLY A 236 -9.20 -24.74 -18.82
C GLY A 236 -9.34 -23.79 -17.62
N GLU A 237 -9.60 -24.33 -16.42
CA GLU A 237 -9.79 -23.56 -15.18
C GLU A 237 -8.45 -23.37 -14.46
N LYS A 238 -7.55 -22.63 -15.10
CA LYS A 238 -6.18 -22.29 -14.67
C LYS A 238 -5.90 -20.85 -15.04
N ALA A 239 -4.76 -20.29 -14.64
CA ALA A 239 -4.37 -18.95 -15.03
C ALA A 239 -3.40 -18.95 -16.21
N TRP A 240 -3.75 -18.24 -17.27
CA TRP A 240 -2.88 -17.86 -18.37
C TRP A 240 -2.53 -16.41 -18.30
N VAL A 241 -1.32 -16.07 -18.68
CA VAL A 241 -0.84 -14.70 -18.77
C VAL A 241 -0.63 -14.32 -20.22
N ALA A 242 -1.12 -13.15 -20.61
CA ALA A 242 -0.77 -12.46 -21.84
C ALA A 242 -0.22 -11.08 -21.47
N SER A 243 0.69 -10.54 -22.27
CA SER A 243 1.18 -9.19 -22.10
C SER A 243 1.40 -8.52 -23.47
N THR A 244 1.39 -7.19 -23.49
CA THR A 244 1.56 -6.44 -24.74
C THR A 244 3.00 -6.42 -25.20
N GLU A 245 3.20 -6.30 -26.50
CA GLU A 245 4.54 -6.22 -27.10
C GLU A 245 5.17 -4.84 -26.90
N LYS A 246 4.35 -3.81 -26.81
CA LYS A 246 4.70 -2.41 -26.63
C LYS A 246 3.62 -1.71 -25.78
N ASN A 247 3.73 -0.43 -25.55
CA ASN A 247 2.71 0.39 -24.90
C ASN A 247 1.52 0.67 -25.82
N ASP A 248 0.79 -0.39 -26.16
CA ASP A 248 -0.37 -0.39 -27.06
C ASP A 248 -1.29 -1.53 -26.63
N PHE A 249 -2.48 -1.20 -26.14
CA PHE A 249 -3.43 -2.12 -25.52
C PHE A 249 -3.82 -3.30 -26.44
N PHE A 250 -3.72 -3.18 -27.74
CA PHE A 250 -4.14 -4.22 -28.68
C PHE A 250 -3.02 -5.15 -29.17
N THR A 251 -1.81 -5.03 -28.62
CA THR A 251 -0.64 -5.85 -29.01
C THR A 251 -0.36 -7.03 -28.08
N PHE A 252 -1.39 -7.57 -27.40
CA PHE A 252 -1.25 -8.73 -26.51
C PHE A 252 -0.67 -9.95 -27.22
N LYS A 253 0.14 -10.71 -26.50
CA LYS A 253 0.55 -12.07 -26.82
C LYS A 253 0.48 -12.95 -25.59
N THR A 254 -0.07 -14.16 -25.73
CA THR A 254 -0.04 -15.18 -24.70
C THR A 254 1.41 -15.59 -24.42
N ARG A 255 1.73 -15.71 -23.13
CA ARG A 255 3.07 -16.00 -22.63
C ARG A 255 3.24 -17.48 -22.27
N ASN A 256 4.40 -17.87 -21.76
CA ASN A 256 4.72 -19.25 -21.40
C ASN A 256 4.45 -20.26 -22.54
N ASN A 257 4.78 -19.90 -23.76
CA ASN A 257 4.52 -20.76 -24.94
C ASN A 257 3.05 -21.24 -25.05
N GLY A 258 2.10 -20.40 -24.64
CA GLY A 258 0.68 -20.72 -24.66
C GLY A 258 0.21 -21.68 -23.56
N GLN A 259 1.03 -21.93 -22.55
CA GLN A 259 0.67 -22.78 -21.41
C GLN A 259 0.25 -21.93 -20.21
N ALA A 260 -0.60 -22.51 -19.34
CA ALA A 260 -0.95 -21.87 -18.07
C ALA A 260 0.30 -21.61 -17.22
N VAL A 261 0.31 -20.49 -16.49
CA VAL A 261 1.40 -20.14 -15.57
C VAL A 261 1.10 -20.53 -14.12
N LEU A 262 -0.19 -20.67 -13.77
CA LEU A 262 -0.62 -21.04 -12.43
C LEU A 262 -1.76 -22.05 -12.50
N THR A 263 -1.68 -23.05 -11.64
CA THR A 263 -2.72 -24.05 -11.43
C THR A 263 -3.06 -24.13 -9.95
N ASN A 264 -4.34 -24.27 -9.61
CA ASN A 264 -4.74 -24.55 -8.24
C ASN A 264 -4.47 -26.03 -7.92
N ASP A 265 -3.66 -26.27 -6.90
CA ASP A 265 -3.30 -27.60 -6.39
C ASP A 265 -4.05 -27.98 -5.11
N ALA A 266 -4.98 -27.13 -4.67
CA ALA A 266 -5.76 -27.29 -3.44
C ALA A 266 -7.27 -27.11 -3.71
N ASP A 267 -8.09 -27.32 -2.68
CA ASP A 267 -9.53 -27.07 -2.65
C ASP A 267 -10.29 -27.73 -3.82
N THR A 268 -10.96 -26.96 -4.70
CA THR A 268 -11.67 -27.53 -5.86
C THR A 268 -10.72 -27.91 -7.00
N GLY A 269 -9.51 -27.37 -7.01
CA GLY A 269 -8.52 -27.56 -8.07
C GLY A 269 -8.82 -26.73 -9.33
N GLY A 270 -9.67 -25.72 -9.26
CA GLY A 270 -9.97 -24.79 -10.35
C GLY A 270 -9.68 -23.34 -9.98
N LEU A 271 -9.27 -22.52 -10.96
CA LEU A 271 -9.12 -21.08 -10.87
C LEU A 271 -9.97 -20.44 -11.96
N ARG A 272 -10.90 -19.56 -11.57
CA ARG A 272 -11.76 -18.84 -12.49
C ARG A 272 -11.85 -17.37 -12.10
N ASP A 273 -12.36 -16.56 -13.02
CA ASP A 273 -12.76 -15.18 -12.78
C ASP A 273 -11.65 -14.42 -12.05
N MET A 274 -10.40 -14.48 -12.58
CA MET A 274 -9.23 -13.90 -11.94
C MET A 274 -9.30 -12.39 -12.00
N PHE A 275 -9.05 -11.76 -10.87
CA PHE A 275 -8.81 -10.34 -10.76
C PHE A 275 -7.38 -10.07 -10.34
N VAL A 276 -6.71 -9.13 -10.97
CA VAL A 276 -5.34 -8.74 -10.63
C VAL A 276 -5.28 -7.25 -10.36
N LEU A 277 -4.65 -6.87 -9.27
CA LEU A 277 -4.39 -5.48 -8.93
C LEU A 277 -2.95 -5.30 -8.44
N ARG A 278 -2.37 -4.13 -8.71
CA ARG A 278 -1.11 -3.73 -8.06
C ARG A 278 -1.40 -3.35 -6.62
N SER A 279 -0.53 -3.76 -5.68
CA SER A 279 -0.63 -3.37 -4.28
C SER A 279 -0.67 -1.84 -4.12
N HIS A 280 -1.31 -1.36 -3.06
CA HIS A 280 -1.33 0.07 -2.74
C HIS A 280 0.09 0.62 -2.46
N GLU A 281 0.97 -0.22 -1.94
CA GLU A 281 2.39 0.07 -1.72
C GLU A 281 3.22 0.08 -3.01
N GLY A 282 2.67 -0.46 -4.12
CA GLY A 282 3.31 -0.49 -5.43
C GLY A 282 4.38 -1.56 -5.63
N ASP A 283 4.59 -2.44 -4.65
CA ASP A 283 5.71 -3.39 -4.59
C ASP A 283 5.39 -4.78 -5.15
N LYS A 284 4.11 -5.12 -5.34
CA LYS A 284 3.66 -6.41 -5.85
C LYS A 284 2.29 -6.33 -6.52
N TYR A 285 1.87 -7.44 -7.08
CA TYR A 285 0.53 -7.67 -7.60
C TYR A 285 -0.16 -8.75 -6.76
N TYR A 286 -1.45 -8.58 -6.54
CA TYR A 286 -2.32 -9.62 -5.99
C TYR A 286 -3.20 -10.18 -7.10
N LEU A 287 -3.34 -11.51 -7.13
CA LEU A 287 -4.31 -12.23 -7.94
C LEU A 287 -5.33 -12.83 -7.00
N ILE A 288 -6.61 -12.53 -7.23
CA ILE A 288 -7.74 -13.10 -6.50
C ILE A 288 -8.57 -13.88 -7.52
N ALA A 289 -9.00 -15.09 -7.16
CA ALA A 289 -9.75 -15.94 -8.08
C ALA A 289 -10.85 -16.70 -7.38
N THR A 290 -11.89 -17.07 -8.15
CA THR A 290 -12.92 -18.00 -7.74
C THR A 290 -12.32 -19.41 -7.62
N ASP A 291 -12.47 -20.04 -6.46
CA ASP A 291 -12.21 -21.45 -6.25
C ASP A 291 -13.35 -22.30 -6.80
N LEU A 292 -13.29 -22.59 -8.08
CA LEU A 292 -14.35 -23.34 -8.78
C LEU A 292 -13.76 -24.20 -9.89
N LYS A 293 -14.12 -25.49 -9.84
CA LYS A 293 -13.96 -26.43 -10.93
C LYS A 293 -15.33 -26.98 -11.33
N VAL A 294 -15.86 -26.46 -12.44
CA VAL A 294 -17.24 -26.81 -12.88
C VAL A 294 -17.43 -28.30 -13.09
N SER A 295 -16.41 -28.97 -13.64
CA SER A 295 -16.45 -30.42 -13.87
C SER A 295 -16.59 -31.29 -12.60
N SER A 296 -16.35 -30.71 -11.40
CA SER A 296 -16.44 -31.44 -10.13
C SER A 296 -17.89 -31.71 -9.68
N MET A 297 -18.77 -30.70 -9.76
CA MET A 297 -20.14 -30.76 -9.26
C MET A 297 -21.18 -30.19 -10.23
N GLY A 298 -20.78 -29.58 -11.34
CA GLY A 298 -21.67 -28.86 -12.27
C GLY A 298 -22.19 -27.54 -11.71
N TRP A 299 -22.74 -26.70 -12.58
CA TRP A 299 -23.17 -25.34 -12.27
C TRP A 299 -24.16 -25.21 -11.12
N SER A 300 -25.21 -26.07 -11.14
CA SER A 300 -26.30 -25.96 -10.15
C SER A 300 -25.84 -26.30 -8.74
N GLN A 301 -25.01 -27.33 -8.58
CA GLN A 301 -24.51 -27.72 -7.26
C GLN A 301 -23.47 -26.74 -6.73
N ASN A 302 -22.65 -26.18 -7.59
CA ASN A 302 -21.65 -25.16 -7.20
C ASN A 302 -22.30 -23.85 -6.73
N GLN A 303 -23.55 -23.56 -7.07
CA GLN A 303 -24.31 -22.42 -6.54
C GLN A 303 -24.90 -22.64 -5.14
N VAL A 304 -25.00 -23.90 -4.69
CA VAL A 304 -25.58 -24.29 -3.40
C VAL A 304 -24.51 -24.76 -2.44
N ASN A 305 -23.65 -25.65 -2.92
CA ASN A 305 -22.60 -26.31 -2.15
C ASN A 305 -21.19 -25.96 -2.61
N GLY A 306 -21.04 -24.82 -3.31
CA GLY A 306 -19.77 -24.35 -3.82
C GLY A 306 -18.81 -23.88 -2.72
N SER A 307 -17.61 -23.54 -3.13
CA SER A 307 -16.59 -23.02 -2.25
C SER A 307 -16.99 -21.66 -1.68
N ARG A 308 -16.65 -21.44 -0.41
CA ARG A 308 -16.78 -20.14 0.30
C ARG A 308 -15.44 -19.45 0.43
N LYS A 309 -14.44 -19.95 -0.28
CA LYS A 309 -13.09 -19.45 -0.33
C LYS A 309 -12.86 -18.62 -1.58
N VAL A 310 -11.83 -17.82 -1.51
CA VAL A 310 -11.15 -17.21 -2.66
C VAL A 310 -9.71 -17.70 -2.69
N GLU A 311 -9.19 -17.95 -3.86
CA GLU A 311 -7.77 -18.21 -4.05
C GLU A 311 -7.04 -16.87 -4.16
N VAL A 312 -5.99 -16.67 -3.37
CA VAL A 312 -5.21 -15.43 -3.38
C VAL A 312 -3.73 -15.71 -3.50
N TYR A 313 -3.13 -15.07 -4.49
CA TYR A 313 -1.70 -15.18 -4.77
C TYR A 313 -1.09 -13.78 -4.87
N GLU A 314 0.22 -13.68 -4.62
CA GLU A 314 1.01 -12.48 -4.83
C GLU A 314 2.19 -12.75 -5.78
N SER A 315 2.60 -11.73 -6.52
CA SER A 315 3.73 -11.77 -7.45
C SER A 315 4.34 -10.38 -7.61
N THR A 316 5.64 -10.31 -7.85
CA THR A 316 6.32 -9.06 -8.21
C THR A 316 6.47 -8.90 -9.73
N ASP A 317 6.16 -9.94 -10.52
CA ASP A 317 6.46 -10.01 -11.96
C ASP A 317 5.35 -10.59 -12.85
N MET A 318 4.19 -10.91 -12.27
CA MET A 318 3.03 -11.49 -12.97
C MET A 318 3.20 -12.95 -13.45
N MET A 319 4.37 -13.56 -13.27
CA MET A 319 4.67 -14.90 -13.76
C MET A 319 4.97 -15.88 -12.63
N ASN A 320 5.63 -15.42 -11.57
CA ASN A 320 5.97 -16.21 -10.39
C ASN A 320 4.97 -15.87 -9.28
N TRP A 321 4.03 -16.77 -9.02
CA TRP A 321 2.94 -16.57 -8.08
C TRP A 321 3.10 -17.45 -6.84
N THR A 322 2.89 -16.87 -5.66
CA THR A 322 2.87 -17.58 -4.36
C THR A 322 1.59 -17.25 -3.61
N ARG A 323 1.05 -18.22 -2.83
CA ARG A 323 -0.14 -17.96 -2.01
C ARG A 323 0.16 -16.96 -0.88
N THR A 324 -0.74 -16.05 -0.62
CA THR A 324 -0.56 -15.06 0.47
C THR A 324 -0.59 -15.70 1.86
N ASN A 325 -1.29 -16.81 2.04
CA ASN A 325 -1.39 -17.54 3.30
C ASN A 325 -0.42 -18.73 3.44
N GLY A 326 0.56 -18.80 2.54
CA GLY A 326 1.59 -19.86 2.50
C GLY A 326 1.21 -21.06 1.63
N ASP A 327 2.24 -21.74 1.13
CA ASP A 327 2.09 -22.89 0.25
C ASP A 327 1.37 -24.04 0.95
N GLY A 328 0.46 -24.72 0.24
CA GLY A 328 -0.28 -25.88 0.71
C GLY A 328 -1.50 -25.59 1.58
N ASN A 329 -1.80 -24.34 1.89
CA ASN A 329 -2.95 -23.98 2.73
C ASN A 329 -4.28 -23.81 1.95
N GLY A 330 -4.24 -23.79 0.61
CA GLY A 330 -5.41 -23.53 -0.24
C GLY A 330 -5.95 -22.12 -0.11
N GLY A 331 -7.18 -21.90 -0.55
CA GLY A 331 -7.85 -20.60 -0.54
C GLY A 331 -8.29 -20.16 0.86
N ILE A 332 -8.63 -18.88 0.96
CA ILE A 332 -9.04 -18.22 2.21
C ILE A 332 -10.57 -18.15 2.26
N THR A 333 -11.17 -18.62 3.35
CA THR A 333 -12.62 -18.52 3.58
C THR A 333 -12.97 -17.07 3.92
N ILE A 334 -13.73 -16.41 3.04
CA ILE A 334 -14.19 -15.03 3.22
C ILE A 334 -15.70 -14.91 3.32
N ASN A 335 -16.46 -16.00 3.18
CA ASN A 335 -17.90 -15.99 3.17
C ASN A 335 -18.48 -16.77 4.37
N THR A 336 -19.73 -16.45 4.72
CA THR A 336 -20.42 -17.06 5.87
C THR A 336 -20.82 -18.52 5.61
N PRO A 337 -21.01 -19.35 6.67
CA PRO A 337 -21.38 -20.75 6.53
C PRO A 337 -22.66 -21.01 5.72
N ASN A 338 -23.63 -20.10 5.79
CA ASN A 338 -24.90 -20.15 5.06
C ASN A 338 -24.82 -19.61 3.62
N ALA A 339 -23.61 -19.34 3.09
CA ALA A 339 -23.42 -18.97 1.69
C ALA A 339 -23.24 -20.20 0.81
N GLY A 340 -23.82 -20.19 -0.37
CA GLY A 340 -23.74 -21.29 -1.33
C GLY A 340 -22.53 -21.24 -2.25
N MET A 341 -21.96 -20.05 -2.44
CA MET A 341 -20.83 -19.82 -3.34
C MET A 341 -20.12 -18.51 -3.02
N THR A 342 -18.90 -18.35 -3.54
CA THR A 342 -18.11 -17.11 -3.56
C THR A 342 -17.50 -16.98 -4.96
N TRP A 343 -18.14 -16.18 -5.85
CA TRP A 343 -17.79 -16.13 -7.26
C TRP A 343 -17.37 -14.73 -7.70
N ALA A 344 -16.49 -14.68 -8.71
CA ALA A 344 -15.98 -13.49 -9.35
C ALA A 344 -15.54 -12.43 -8.32
N PRO A 345 -14.55 -12.76 -7.46
CA PRO A 345 -14.04 -11.81 -6.50
C PRO A 345 -13.17 -10.76 -7.18
N GLU A 346 -13.42 -9.50 -6.87
CA GLU A 346 -12.56 -8.40 -7.23
C GLU A 346 -12.28 -7.50 -6.02
N ALA A 347 -11.33 -6.59 -6.14
CA ALA A 347 -10.94 -5.71 -5.05
C ALA A 347 -10.65 -4.29 -5.53
N TYR A 348 -10.93 -3.33 -4.67
CA TYR A 348 -10.53 -1.95 -4.88
C TYR A 348 -10.00 -1.36 -3.59
N TRP A 349 -8.90 -0.58 -3.68
CA TRP A 349 -8.37 0.16 -2.55
C TRP A 349 -9.26 1.37 -2.23
N ASP A 350 -9.68 1.49 -0.99
CA ASP A 350 -10.41 2.64 -0.48
C ASP A 350 -9.51 3.48 0.42
N ASP A 351 -9.25 4.74 0.02
CA ASP A 351 -8.37 5.64 0.75
C ASP A 351 -8.96 6.05 2.11
N ASP A 352 -10.29 6.13 2.21
CA ASP A 352 -10.97 6.50 3.46
C ASP A 352 -10.91 5.36 4.48
N LEU A 353 -11.02 4.11 4.01
CA LEU A 353 -10.88 2.90 4.84
C LEU A 353 -9.41 2.53 5.07
N ASN A 354 -8.49 3.05 4.25
CA ASN A 354 -7.09 2.63 4.21
C ASN A 354 -6.97 1.10 4.10
N ALA A 355 -7.79 0.50 3.25
CA ALA A 355 -7.91 -0.95 3.08
C ALA A 355 -8.49 -1.31 1.69
N TYR A 356 -8.35 -2.58 1.31
CA TYR A 356 -9.01 -3.13 0.14
C TYR A 356 -10.43 -3.56 0.50
N VAL A 357 -11.39 -3.16 -0.31
CA VAL A 357 -12.75 -3.69 -0.32
C VAL A 357 -12.81 -4.80 -1.36
N VAL A 358 -12.98 -6.03 -0.91
CA VAL A 358 -13.07 -7.23 -1.77
C VAL A 358 -14.54 -7.59 -1.90
N PHE A 359 -15.08 -7.50 -3.11
CA PHE A 359 -16.48 -7.79 -3.40
C PHE A 359 -16.62 -9.03 -4.27
N PHE A 360 -17.68 -9.78 -4.04
CA PHE A 360 -17.91 -11.07 -4.68
C PHE A 360 -19.40 -11.44 -4.70
N SER A 361 -19.78 -12.29 -5.65
CA SER A 361 -21.15 -12.76 -5.80
C SER A 361 -21.43 -13.96 -4.92
N SER A 362 -22.59 -14.00 -4.29
CA SER A 362 -23.00 -15.08 -3.40
C SER A 362 -24.50 -15.37 -3.46
N ARG A 363 -24.86 -16.62 -3.37
CA ARG A 363 -26.24 -17.08 -3.13
C ARG A 363 -26.39 -17.39 -1.65
N MET A 364 -27.40 -16.80 -1.00
CA MET A 364 -27.57 -16.92 0.44
C MET A 364 -28.71 -17.88 0.82
N PHE A 365 -28.52 -18.51 1.97
CA PHE A 365 -29.47 -19.46 2.57
C PHE A 365 -29.83 -19.02 3.99
N THR A 366 -30.96 -19.50 4.51
CA THR A 366 -31.46 -19.14 5.85
C THR A 366 -30.59 -19.65 6.98
N ASP A 367 -29.87 -20.76 6.73
CA ASP A 367 -28.99 -21.41 7.70
C ASP A 367 -27.84 -22.18 7.01
N ASP A 368 -26.94 -22.73 7.79
CA ASP A 368 -25.73 -23.42 7.35
C ASP A 368 -26.01 -24.74 6.64
N THR A 369 -27.24 -25.30 6.70
CA THR A 369 -27.62 -26.50 5.96
C THR A 369 -27.80 -26.22 4.48
N ARG A 370 -27.97 -24.94 4.10
CA ARG A 370 -28.13 -24.48 2.72
C ARG A 370 -29.25 -25.18 1.94
N THR A 371 -30.32 -25.51 2.66
CA THR A 371 -31.50 -26.17 2.06
C THR A 371 -32.57 -25.16 1.65
N THR A 372 -32.70 -24.05 2.37
CA THR A 372 -33.71 -23.01 2.14
C THR A 372 -33.06 -21.72 1.71
N PRO A 373 -33.19 -21.31 0.43
CA PRO A 373 -32.63 -20.01 -0.02
C PRO A 373 -33.29 -18.83 0.70
N VAL A 374 -32.53 -17.78 0.95
CA VAL A 374 -33.05 -16.48 1.42
C VAL A 374 -33.99 -15.93 0.37
N LYS A 375 -35.14 -15.43 0.83
CA LYS A 375 -36.15 -14.80 -0.01
C LYS A 375 -36.07 -13.28 0.16
N ASN A 376 -36.05 -12.57 -0.96
CA ASN A 376 -36.12 -11.12 -0.92
C ASN A 376 -37.55 -10.65 -0.66
N ASP A 377 -37.76 -9.81 0.34
CA ASP A 377 -39.08 -9.37 0.77
C ASP A 377 -39.79 -8.48 -0.26
N LYS A 378 -39.07 -7.72 -1.06
CA LYS A 378 -39.63 -6.82 -2.08
C LYS A 378 -40.10 -7.57 -3.33
N THR A 379 -39.27 -8.46 -3.85
CA THR A 379 -39.51 -9.15 -5.12
C THR A 379 -40.15 -10.53 -4.93
N GLY A 380 -40.06 -11.10 -3.74
CA GLY A 380 -40.48 -12.46 -3.47
C GLY A 380 -39.55 -13.53 -4.09
N ASN A 381 -38.46 -13.13 -4.73
CA ASN A 381 -37.52 -14.05 -5.36
C ASN A 381 -36.63 -14.71 -4.31
N SER A 382 -36.44 -16.02 -4.45
CA SER A 382 -35.60 -16.82 -3.53
C SER A 382 -34.44 -17.54 -4.22
N SER A 383 -34.25 -17.30 -5.52
CA SER A 383 -33.22 -18.00 -6.31
C SER A 383 -32.38 -16.99 -7.10
N TYR A 384 -31.64 -16.19 -6.37
CA TYR A 384 -30.83 -15.12 -6.96
C TYR A 384 -29.46 -15.01 -6.25
N ALA A 385 -28.51 -14.43 -6.93
CA ALA A 385 -27.22 -14.05 -6.38
C ALA A 385 -27.21 -12.57 -5.98
N GLN A 386 -26.71 -12.28 -4.80
CA GLN A 386 -26.40 -10.93 -4.33
C GLN A 386 -24.90 -10.68 -4.38
N VAL A 387 -24.46 -9.43 -4.35
CA VAL A 387 -23.04 -9.08 -4.20
C VAL A 387 -22.75 -8.69 -2.75
N ARG A 388 -21.71 -9.26 -2.18
CA ARG A 388 -21.22 -8.99 -0.83
C ARG A 388 -19.81 -8.42 -0.89
N TYR A 389 -19.34 -7.85 0.20
CA TYR A 389 -17.96 -7.42 0.33
C TYR A 389 -17.38 -7.79 1.70
N ALA A 390 -16.07 -8.00 1.74
CA ALA A 390 -15.26 -8.05 2.94
C ALA A 390 -14.08 -7.08 2.80
N ILE A 391 -13.48 -6.69 3.91
CA ILE A 391 -12.38 -5.74 3.92
C ILE A 391 -11.11 -6.44 4.36
N THR A 392 -9.98 -6.11 3.72
CA THR A 392 -8.66 -6.65 4.06
C THR A 392 -7.56 -5.60 3.86
N ARG A 393 -6.46 -5.77 4.58
CA ARG A 393 -5.23 -4.98 4.37
C ARG A 393 -4.11 -5.78 3.71
N ASP A 394 -4.16 -7.11 3.84
CA ASP A 394 -3.06 -8.00 3.54
C ASP A 394 -3.46 -9.21 2.68
N PHE A 395 -4.74 -9.33 2.30
CA PHE A 395 -5.30 -10.48 1.60
C PHE A 395 -5.05 -11.84 2.31
N VAL A 396 -4.87 -11.80 3.62
CA VAL A 396 -4.80 -12.97 4.51
C VAL A 396 -5.92 -12.91 5.54
N ASN A 397 -6.08 -11.73 6.15
CA ASN A 397 -7.09 -11.47 7.18
C ASN A 397 -8.22 -10.63 6.58
N PHE A 398 -9.45 -11.11 6.76
CA PHE A 398 -10.66 -10.47 6.21
C PHE A 398 -11.66 -10.20 7.33
N THR A 399 -12.44 -9.13 7.17
CA THR A 399 -13.62 -8.89 8.01
C THR A 399 -14.73 -9.89 7.67
N GLU A 400 -15.73 -9.99 8.56
CA GLU A 400 -16.99 -10.65 8.21
C GLU A 400 -17.65 -9.94 7.01
N PRO A 401 -18.16 -10.71 6.04
CA PRO A 401 -18.71 -10.13 4.81
C PRO A 401 -20.03 -9.41 5.06
N GLN A 402 -20.17 -8.25 4.44
CA GLN A 402 -21.34 -7.40 4.48
C GLN A 402 -22.12 -7.46 3.15
N MET A 403 -23.40 -7.10 3.19
CA MET A 403 -24.21 -6.95 1.98
C MET A 403 -23.77 -5.68 1.24
N TRP A 404 -23.49 -5.80 -0.06
CA TRP A 404 -23.17 -4.67 -0.93
C TRP A 404 -24.29 -4.37 -1.92
N GLN A 405 -24.81 -5.40 -2.60
CA GLN A 405 -25.93 -5.27 -3.51
C GLN A 405 -26.91 -6.45 -3.36
N ASP A 406 -28.11 -6.15 -2.89
CA ASP A 406 -29.23 -7.09 -2.77
C ASP A 406 -30.52 -6.45 -3.30
N THR A 407 -30.74 -6.55 -4.59
CA THR A 407 -31.95 -6.00 -5.24
C THR A 407 -33.09 -7.03 -5.38
N GLY A 408 -32.87 -8.26 -4.92
CA GLY A 408 -33.79 -9.37 -5.13
C GLY A 408 -33.71 -9.96 -6.54
N TYR A 409 -32.78 -9.53 -7.35
CA TYR A 409 -32.47 -10.05 -8.69
C TYR A 409 -31.02 -10.48 -8.76
N SER A 410 -30.71 -11.49 -9.56
CA SER A 410 -29.33 -12.00 -9.67
C SER A 410 -28.38 -10.95 -10.22
N ARG A 411 -27.35 -10.62 -9.42
CA ARG A 411 -26.25 -9.74 -9.76
C ARG A 411 -24.95 -10.50 -9.54
N ILE A 412 -24.08 -10.52 -10.56
CA ILE A 412 -22.79 -11.19 -10.52
C ILE A 412 -21.75 -10.29 -11.22
N ASP A 413 -20.49 -10.68 -11.18
CA ASP A 413 -19.39 -10.07 -11.92
C ASP A 413 -19.40 -8.54 -11.81
N SER A 414 -18.94 -8.01 -10.69
CA SER A 414 -18.84 -6.57 -10.48
C SER A 414 -17.39 -6.13 -10.57
N THR A 415 -17.11 -5.08 -11.35
CA THR A 415 -15.82 -4.37 -11.34
C THR A 415 -15.99 -2.91 -10.96
N VAL A 416 -14.93 -2.28 -10.40
CA VAL A 416 -14.95 -0.90 -9.93
C VAL A 416 -13.79 -0.09 -10.50
N ARG A 417 -14.10 1.16 -10.89
CA ARG A 417 -13.09 2.17 -11.24
C ARG A 417 -13.41 3.52 -10.58
N LYS A 418 -12.41 4.19 -10.00
CA LYS A 418 -12.54 5.54 -9.46
C LYS A 418 -12.19 6.56 -10.55
N ILE A 419 -13.12 7.47 -10.86
CA ILE A 419 -12.98 8.53 -11.87
C ILE A 419 -13.55 9.82 -11.32
N GLY A 420 -12.78 10.90 -11.32
CA GLY A 420 -13.25 12.22 -10.93
C GLY A 420 -13.89 12.32 -9.54
N GLY A 421 -13.41 11.52 -8.58
CA GLY A 421 -13.92 11.52 -7.19
C GLY A 421 -15.15 10.63 -6.96
N TYR A 422 -15.59 9.87 -7.95
CA TYR A 422 -16.63 8.86 -7.84
C TYR A 422 -16.06 7.48 -8.12
N TYR A 423 -16.58 6.48 -7.42
CA TYR A 423 -16.47 5.07 -7.79
C TYR A 423 -17.53 4.77 -8.83
N TYR A 424 -17.17 4.12 -9.91
CA TYR A 424 -18.04 3.61 -10.97
C TYR A 424 -18.04 2.09 -10.84
N ARG A 425 -19.24 1.50 -10.66
CA ARG A 425 -19.46 0.06 -10.53
C ARG A 425 -20.14 -0.45 -11.79
N PHE A 426 -19.53 -1.45 -12.39
CA PHE A 426 -20.04 -2.17 -13.54
C PHE A 426 -20.47 -3.56 -13.06
N THR A 427 -21.75 -3.90 -13.16
CA THR A 427 -22.27 -5.16 -12.64
C THR A 427 -23.09 -5.88 -13.71
N LYS A 428 -22.90 -7.21 -13.80
CA LYS A 428 -23.70 -8.08 -14.64
C LYS A 428 -25.09 -8.26 -14.05
N ASN A 429 -26.13 -7.92 -14.83
CA ASN A 429 -27.48 -8.38 -14.60
C ASN A 429 -27.63 -9.82 -15.12
N GLU A 430 -27.52 -10.81 -14.25
CA GLU A 430 -27.69 -12.22 -14.59
C GLU A 430 -29.15 -12.63 -14.74
N GLN A 431 -30.07 -11.84 -14.19
CA GLN A 431 -31.50 -12.01 -14.34
C GLN A 431 -31.95 -11.64 -15.75
N GLY A 432 -32.97 -12.29 -16.28
CA GLY A 432 -33.73 -11.76 -17.42
C GLY A 432 -34.46 -10.49 -17.01
N GLY A 433 -34.89 -9.66 -17.98
CA GLY A 433 -35.64 -8.44 -17.69
C GLY A 433 -36.74 -8.67 -16.67
N ALA A 434 -36.83 -7.81 -15.64
CA ALA A 434 -37.70 -8.02 -14.49
C ALA A 434 -38.69 -6.87 -14.34
N ALA A 435 -39.97 -7.19 -14.13
CA ALA A 435 -40.95 -6.20 -13.82
C ALA A 435 -40.69 -5.58 -12.43
N GLY A 436 -40.60 -4.26 -12.36
CA GLY A 436 -40.36 -3.54 -11.12
C GLY A 436 -38.91 -3.24 -10.80
N ASP A 437 -37.98 -3.65 -11.65
CA ASP A 437 -36.55 -3.24 -11.58
C ASP A 437 -36.29 -2.17 -12.66
N TYR A 438 -35.46 -1.18 -12.35
CA TYR A 438 -35.01 -0.19 -13.34
C TYR A 438 -34.14 -0.84 -14.44
N ILE A 439 -33.49 -1.96 -14.13
CA ILE A 439 -32.66 -2.69 -15.09
C ILE A 439 -33.56 -3.71 -15.83
N THR A 440 -34.13 -3.25 -16.94
CA THR A 440 -35.05 -4.05 -17.74
C THR A 440 -34.40 -4.96 -18.77
N THR A 441 -33.07 -4.73 -19.05
CA THR A 441 -32.30 -5.51 -20.02
C THR A 441 -31.61 -6.66 -19.31
N GLY A 442 -32.02 -7.90 -19.60
CA GLY A 442 -31.36 -9.10 -19.06
C GLY A 442 -30.01 -9.37 -19.70
N LYS A 443 -29.15 -10.08 -18.96
CA LYS A 443 -27.83 -10.55 -19.44
C LYS A 443 -26.95 -9.40 -19.99
N SER A 444 -27.02 -8.24 -19.38
CA SER A 444 -26.24 -7.05 -19.72
C SER A 444 -25.51 -6.49 -18.51
N ILE A 445 -24.47 -5.73 -18.76
CA ILE A 445 -23.71 -5.00 -17.74
C ILE A 445 -24.32 -3.61 -17.61
N PHE A 446 -24.66 -3.21 -16.41
CA PHE A 446 -25.14 -1.87 -16.08
C PHE A 446 -24.10 -1.06 -15.30
N LEU A 447 -24.26 0.25 -15.29
CA LEU A 447 -23.33 1.19 -14.69
C LEU A 447 -23.99 2.01 -13.59
N GLU A 448 -23.33 2.06 -12.45
CA GLU A 448 -23.69 2.90 -11.31
C GLU A 448 -22.48 3.72 -10.86
N ARG A 449 -22.73 4.81 -10.11
CA ARG A 449 -21.66 5.56 -9.44
C ARG A 449 -22.01 5.90 -8.00
N SER A 450 -20.98 6.01 -7.15
CA SER A 450 -21.09 6.44 -5.76
C SER A 450 -19.81 7.16 -5.32
N LYS A 451 -19.91 8.02 -4.29
CA LYS A 451 -18.73 8.53 -3.57
C LYS A 451 -18.29 7.59 -2.45
N VAL A 452 -19.12 6.62 -2.09
CA VAL A 452 -18.90 5.68 -0.99
C VAL A 452 -18.83 4.28 -1.57
N LEU A 453 -17.64 3.68 -1.58
CA LEU A 453 -17.41 2.36 -2.17
C LEU A 453 -18.27 1.28 -1.50
N THR A 454 -18.38 1.31 -0.18
CA THR A 454 -19.09 0.31 0.63
C THR A 454 -20.59 0.56 0.79
N ALA A 455 -21.13 1.59 0.14
CA ALA A 455 -22.55 1.91 0.24
C ALA A 455 -23.43 0.72 -0.21
N PRO A 456 -24.42 0.30 0.60
CA PRO A 456 -25.30 -0.80 0.23
C PRO A 456 -26.32 -0.38 -0.84
N THR A 457 -26.71 -1.33 -1.69
CA THR A 457 -27.75 -1.13 -2.71
C THR A 457 -28.83 -2.18 -2.55
N THR A 458 -30.07 -1.72 -2.28
CA THR A 458 -31.28 -2.57 -2.27
C THR A 458 -32.19 -2.32 -3.46
N GLU A 459 -31.86 -1.34 -4.29
CA GLU A 459 -32.56 -0.98 -5.51
C GLU A 459 -31.60 -0.21 -6.43
N ALA A 460 -31.36 -0.71 -7.62
CA ALA A 460 -30.65 0.04 -8.66
C ALA A 460 -31.58 1.11 -9.23
N SER A 461 -31.32 2.37 -8.96
CA SER A 461 -32.22 3.48 -9.34
C SER A 461 -31.44 4.72 -9.78
N PRO A 462 -31.88 5.43 -10.83
CA PRO A 462 -31.29 6.71 -11.22
C PRO A 462 -31.59 7.83 -10.20
N GLY A 463 -32.55 7.64 -9.29
CA GLY A 463 -32.91 8.61 -8.25
C GLY A 463 -32.07 8.52 -6.97
N GLN A 464 -31.14 7.59 -6.85
CA GLN A 464 -30.26 7.48 -5.69
C GLN A 464 -29.28 8.66 -5.64
N ASP A 465 -29.02 9.16 -4.43
CA ASP A 465 -27.99 10.18 -4.20
C ASP A 465 -26.58 9.53 -4.24
N PRO A 466 -25.72 9.91 -5.20
CA PRO A 466 -24.40 9.33 -5.31
C PRO A 466 -23.42 9.75 -4.18
N ASN A 467 -23.82 10.67 -3.30
CA ASN A 467 -23.01 11.01 -2.12
C ASN A 467 -23.16 9.97 -1.00
N THR A 468 -24.25 9.20 -0.97
CA THR A 468 -24.58 8.25 0.09
C THR A 468 -24.92 6.85 -0.40
N GLY A 469 -25.14 6.68 -1.69
CA GLY A 469 -25.58 5.44 -2.32
C GLY A 469 -25.09 5.31 -3.75
N TRP A 470 -25.56 4.28 -4.47
CA TRP A 470 -25.20 4.01 -5.84
C TRP A 470 -26.27 4.53 -6.80
N GLN A 471 -25.93 5.55 -7.58
CA GLN A 471 -26.81 6.12 -8.60
C GLN A 471 -26.67 5.33 -9.91
N LEU A 472 -27.78 4.79 -10.41
CA LEU A 472 -27.79 4.13 -11.72
C LEU A 472 -27.61 5.16 -12.83
N LEU A 473 -26.61 4.98 -13.68
CA LEU A 473 -26.30 5.83 -14.83
C LEU A 473 -26.76 5.21 -16.14
N GLU A 474 -26.64 3.87 -16.26
CA GLU A 474 -26.86 3.15 -17.50
C GLU A 474 -27.39 1.74 -17.20
N GLN A 475 -28.53 1.35 -17.77
CA GLN A 475 -29.11 0.02 -17.52
C GLN A 475 -28.52 -1.10 -18.38
N ALA A 476 -27.87 -0.76 -19.48
CA ALA A 476 -27.33 -1.72 -20.45
C ALA A 476 -26.10 -1.11 -21.16
N LEU A 477 -25.02 -0.95 -20.40
CA LEU A 477 -23.78 -0.36 -20.92
C LEU A 477 -23.11 -1.31 -21.92
N LEU A 478 -22.91 -2.56 -21.50
CA LEU A 478 -22.23 -3.60 -22.30
C LEU A 478 -23.10 -4.86 -22.34
N PRO A 479 -23.04 -5.63 -23.43
CA PRO A 479 -23.66 -6.95 -23.49
C PRO A 479 -22.77 -8.00 -22.80
N PHE A 480 -23.38 -9.15 -22.47
CA PHE A 480 -22.69 -10.33 -21.96
C PHE A 480 -22.26 -10.22 -20.49
N GLU A 481 -21.05 -10.70 -20.12
CA GLU A 481 -20.62 -10.86 -18.74
C GLU A 481 -19.15 -10.47 -18.53
N GLY A 482 -18.65 -10.65 -17.29
CA GLY A 482 -17.26 -10.38 -16.96
C GLY A 482 -16.83 -8.97 -17.32
N PRO A 483 -17.49 -7.91 -16.80
CA PRO A 483 -17.06 -6.56 -17.05
C PRO A 483 -15.65 -6.35 -16.51
N GLU A 484 -14.80 -5.69 -17.27
CA GLU A 484 -13.49 -5.24 -16.82
C GLU A 484 -13.25 -3.84 -17.36
N THR A 485 -12.47 -3.05 -16.64
CA THR A 485 -12.14 -1.71 -17.08
C THR A 485 -10.68 -1.39 -16.81
N ILE A 486 -10.02 -0.77 -17.78
CA ILE A 486 -8.66 -0.33 -17.62
C ILE A 486 -8.47 1.10 -18.11
N LYS A 487 -7.73 1.90 -17.34
CA LYS A 487 -7.25 3.20 -17.82
C LYS A 487 -6.08 3.00 -18.75
N LEU A 488 -6.08 3.64 -19.91
CA LEU A 488 -4.96 3.61 -20.82
C LEU A 488 -3.72 4.29 -20.21
N ASN A 489 -2.55 3.74 -20.48
CA ASN A 489 -1.28 4.37 -20.14
C ASN A 489 -1.16 5.74 -20.82
N LYS A 490 -0.48 6.67 -20.15
CA LYS A 490 -0.35 8.06 -20.62
C LYS A 490 0.21 8.16 -22.05
N ASP A 491 1.18 7.30 -22.38
CA ASP A 491 1.87 7.31 -23.67
C ASP A 491 1.34 6.22 -24.63
N ASP A 492 0.18 5.62 -24.37
CA ASP A 492 -0.52 4.76 -25.30
C ASP A 492 -1.10 5.59 -26.45
N GLU A 493 -0.87 5.18 -27.70
CA GLU A 493 -1.35 5.89 -28.89
C GLU A 493 -2.88 6.06 -28.94
N LEU A 494 -3.61 5.18 -28.21
CA LEU A 494 -5.07 5.23 -28.08
C LEU A 494 -5.55 6.20 -27.00
N ASN A 495 -4.67 6.66 -26.10
CA ASN A 495 -5.07 7.55 -25.04
C ASN A 495 -5.46 8.93 -25.57
N THR A 496 -6.38 9.58 -24.89
CA THR A 496 -6.81 10.92 -25.26
C THR A 496 -5.75 11.96 -24.88
N LYS A 497 -5.81 13.14 -25.53
CA LYS A 497 -4.89 14.27 -25.21
C LYS A 497 -4.98 14.71 -23.75
N ASP A 498 -6.12 14.47 -23.10
CA ASP A 498 -6.37 14.86 -21.70
C ASP A 498 -6.05 13.72 -20.72
N ASP A 499 -5.41 12.64 -21.17
CA ASP A 499 -5.12 11.42 -20.38
C ASP A 499 -6.38 10.82 -19.74
N ASP A 500 -7.51 10.82 -20.47
CA ASP A 500 -8.83 10.36 -20.01
C ASP A 500 -9.36 9.14 -20.78
N GLY A 501 -8.44 8.36 -21.39
CA GLY A 501 -8.79 7.16 -22.18
C GLY A 501 -9.00 5.93 -21.29
N TYR A 502 -10.07 5.18 -21.56
CA TYR A 502 -10.40 3.92 -20.89
C TYR A 502 -10.80 2.87 -21.92
N ILE A 503 -10.51 1.62 -21.62
CA ILE A 503 -11.06 0.46 -22.32
C ILE A 503 -12.03 -0.23 -21.39
N LEU A 504 -13.27 -0.43 -21.86
CA LEU A 504 -14.27 -1.29 -21.25
C LEU A 504 -14.22 -2.65 -21.94
N LEU A 505 -14.32 -3.70 -21.17
CA LEU A 505 -14.23 -5.07 -21.68
C LEU A 505 -15.45 -5.87 -21.23
N SER A 506 -15.87 -6.81 -22.07
CA SER A 506 -16.87 -7.81 -21.71
C SER A 506 -16.55 -9.15 -22.38
N ASP A 507 -16.93 -10.25 -21.75
CA ASP A 507 -16.69 -11.62 -22.20
C ASP A 507 -17.95 -12.23 -22.83
N ASN A 508 -17.79 -12.75 -24.04
CA ASN A 508 -18.70 -13.67 -24.69
C ASN A 508 -17.92 -14.75 -25.41
N PHE A 509 -17.18 -15.57 -24.66
CA PHE A 509 -16.20 -16.54 -25.19
C PHE A 509 -15.12 -15.90 -26.07
N ALA A 510 -15.02 -14.58 -26.01
CA ALA A 510 -14.02 -13.72 -26.62
C ALA A 510 -14.12 -12.33 -25.96
N TYR A 511 -13.00 -11.71 -25.66
CA TYR A 511 -13.01 -10.35 -25.15
C TYR A 511 -13.41 -9.36 -26.23
N ARG A 512 -14.43 -8.59 -25.90
CA ARG A 512 -14.82 -7.37 -26.61
C ARG A 512 -14.28 -6.19 -25.88
N ALA A 513 -13.53 -5.37 -26.56
CA ALA A 513 -12.97 -4.13 -26.05
C ALA A 513 -13.70 -2.94 -26.65
N PHE A 514 -14.04 -1.99 -25.83
CA PHE A 514 -14.76 -0.79 -26.19
C PHE A 514 -14.03 0.44 -25.62
N MET A 515 -13.63 1.35 -26.51
CA MET A 515 -12.90 2.54 -26.10
C MET A 515 -13.86 3.65 -25.66
N THR A 516 -13.58 4.26 -24.49
CA THR A 516 -14.37 5.37 -23.93
C THR A 516 -13.46 6.37 -23.22
N THR A 517 -14.08 7.40 -22.63
CA THR A 517 -13.41 8.36 -21.75
C THR A 517 -14.11 8.45 -20.41
N GLY A 518 -13.39 8.91 -19.38
CA GLY A 518 -13.96 9.18 -18.07
C GLY A 518 -15.09 10.23 -18.18
N ALA A 519 -14.92 11.21 -19.06
CA ALA A 519 -15.96 12.21 -19.35
C ALA A 519 -17.24 11.58 -19.91
N GLU A 520 -17.13 10.59 -20.82
CA GLU A 520 -18.30 9.86 -21.34
C GLU A 520 -18.95 8.99 -20.26
N LEU A 521 -18.17 8.28 -19.47
CA LEU A 521 -18.68 7.43 -18.38
C LEU A 521 -19.40 8.26 -17.29
N SER A 522 -19.03 9.52 -17.10
CA SER A 522 -19.64 10.40 -16.10
C SER A 522 -21.03 10.91 -16.48
N LYS A 523 -21.42 10.79 -17.76
CA LYS A 523 -22.71 11.26 -18.24
C LYS A 523 -23.85 10.36 -17.74
N THR A 524 -24.90 10.96 -17.22
CA THR A 524 -26.15 10.26 -16.95
C THR A 524 -26.86 9.99 -18.27
N THR A 525 -27.02 8.73 -18.63
CA THR A 525 -27.57 8.33 -19.92
C THR A 525 -28.67 7.30 -19.77
N TRP A 526 -29.41 7.37 -18.67
CA TRP A 526 -30.49 6.45 -18.35
C TRP A 526 -31.44 6.17 -19.53
N ASP A 527 -31.84 7.24 -20.24
CA ASP A 527 -32.76 7.13 -21.37
C ASP A 527 -32.08 6.86 -22.73
N ASN A 528 -30.75 6.84 -22.75
CA ASN A 528 -29.98 6.62 -23.98
C ASN A 528 -28.78 5.71 -23.75
N PRO A 529 -29.01 4.40 -23.57
CA PRO A 529 -27.96 3.42 -23.29
C PRO A 529 -26.81 3.47 -24.28
N MET A 530 -25.59 3.12 -23.83
CA MET A 530 -24.39 3.01 -24.66
C MET A 530 -24.63 2.14 -25.90
N THR A 531 -25.36 1.06 -25.77
CA THR A 531 -25.78 0.18 -26.88
C THR A 531 -26.64 0.90 -27.93
N LYS A 532 -27.37 1.96 -27.57
CA LYS A 532 -28.07 2.83 -28.52
C LYS A 532 -27.20 3.92 -29.08
N ARG A 533 -26.26 4.45 -28.30
CA ARG A 533 -25.26 5.44 -28.78
C ARG A 533 -24.26 4.82 -29.75
N TYR A 534 -23.98 3.55 -29.56
CA TYR A 534 -23.01 2.78 -30.34
C TYR A 534 -23.66 1.50 -30.88
N PRO A 535 -24.55 1.62 -31.90
CA PRO A 535 -25.35 0.49 -32.40
C PRO A 535 -24.53 -0.64 -33.00
N ASP A 536 -23.31 -0.36 -33.44
CA ASP A 536 -22.42 -1.38 -34.04
C ASP A 536 -21.72 -2.26 -32.99
N PHE A 537 -21.94 -2.01 -31.70
CA PHE A 537 -21.33 -2.76 -30.60
C PHE A 537 -21.58 -4.28 -30.67
N ASN A 538 -22.64 -4.72 -31.32
CA ASN A 538 -23.08 -6.11 -31.33
C ASN A 538 -22.54 -6.97 -32.49
N ASN A 539 -21.91 -6.44 -33.51
CA ASN A 539 -21.85 -7.17 -34.78
C ASN A 539 -20.50 -7.38 -35.47
N GLU A 540 -19.35 -6.83 -35.05
CA GLU A 540 -18.16 -6.96 -35.90
C GLU A 540 -16.86 -7.25 -35.15
N LYS A 541 -16.17 -8.30 -35.61
CA LYS A 541 -14.75 -8.60 -35.34
C LYS A 541 -13.85 -7.64 -36.12
N LYS A 542 -13.83 -6.35 -35.71
CA LYS A 542 -12.94 -5.35 -36.35
C LYS A 542 -11.90 -4.87 -35.36
N PRO A 543 -10.70 -4.55 -35.83
CA PRO A 543 -9.72 -3.88 -34.99
C PRO A 543 -10.24 -2.52 -34.55
N VAL A 544 -9.95 -2.13 -33.28
CA VAL A 544 -10.33 -0.84 -32.71
C VAL A 544 -9.62 0.29 -33.44
N LYS A 545 -10.35 1.36 -33.77
CA LYS A 545 -9.79 2.63 -34.20
C LYS A 545 -9.56 3.53 -32.99
N ALA A 546 -8.60 4.44 -33.09
CA ALA A 546 -8.23 5.37 -32.04
C ALA A 546 -9.24 6.51 -31.80
N GLU A 547 -10.55 6.20 -31.74
CA GLU A 547 -11.61 7.18 -31.54
C GLU A 547 -12.57 6.70 -30.44
N PRO A 548 -13.08 7.58 -29.56
CA PRO A 548 -14.11 7.22 -28.59
C PRO A 548 -15.31 6.57 -29.25
N GLY A 549 -15.80 5.46 -28.70
CA GLY A 549 -16.86 4.66 -29.28
C GLY A 549 -16.41 3.59 -30.27
N ALA A 550 -15.12 3.54 -30.63
CA ALA A 550 -14.61 2.45 -31.43
C ALA A 550 -14.63 1.14 -30.63
N GLN A 551 -14.91 0.04 -31.31
CA GLN A 551 -14.99 -1.30 -30.71
C GLN A 551 -14.13 -2.29 -31.50
N GLY A 552 -13.71 -3.35 -30.85
CA GLY A 552 -12.92 -4.39 -31.47
C GLY A 552 -12.77 -5.64 -30.61
N TYR A 553 -12.10 -6.59 -31.18
CA TYR A 553 -11.69 -7.80 -30.47
C TYR A 553 -10.20 -7.76 -30.20
N ILE A 554 -9.80 -8.19 -29.02
CA ILE A 554 -8.41 -8.55 -28.80
C ILE A 554 -8.19 -9.88 -29.51
N THR A 555 -7.14 -9.96 -30.34
CA THR A 555 -6.78 -11.19 -31.05
C THR A 555 -6.60 -12.35 -30.07
N GLN A 556 -7.00 -13.57 -30.48
CA GLN A 556 -6.93 -14.78 -29.67
C GLN A 556 -6.26 -15.91 -30.47
N GLY A 557 -5.76 -16.91 -29.73
CA GLY A 557 -5.27 -18.16 -30.28
C GLY A 557 -3.82 -18.19 -30.73
N ALA A 558 -3.44 -19.24 -31.42
CA ALA A 558 -2.05 -19.60 -31.72
C ALA A 558 -1.23 -18.57 -32.50
N ASN A 559 -1.88 -17.59 -33.12
CA ASN A 559 -1.21 -16.55 -33.94
C ASN A 559 -0.91 -15.28 -33.13
N GLY A 560 -1.02 -15.33 -31.80
CA GLY A 560 -0.81 -14.20 -30.88
C GLY A 560 -2.12 -13.69 -30.30
N GLY A 561 -2.04 -12.75 -29.35
CA GLY A 561 -3.17 -12.21 -28.62
C GLY A 561 -3.42 -12.92 -27.30
N LEU A 562 -4.67 -12.91 -26.83
CA LEU A 562 -5.09 -13.63 -25.65
C LEU A 562 -5.14 -15.16 -25.88
N PRO A 563 -5.19 -15.98 -24.82
CA PRO A 563 -5.33 -17.44 -24.94
C PRO A 563 -6.51 -17.86 -25.82
N ASP A 564 -6.44 -19.06 -26.38
CA ASP A 564 -7.56 -19.63 -27.12
C ASP A 564 -8.74 -19.90 -26.17
N LYS A 565 -9.97 -19.63 -26.60
CA LYS A 565 -11.21 -19.82 -25.80
C LYS A 565 -11.17 -19.06 -24.46
N VAL A 566 -10.50 -17.92 -24.47
CA VAL A 566 -10.38 -17.06 -23.27
C VAL A 566 -11.76 -16.74 -22.67
N ARG A 567 -11.84 -16.81 -21.35
CA ARG A 567 -12.95 -16.32 -20.53
C ARG A 567 -12.47 -15.14 -19.70
N HIS A 568 -13.40 -14.47 -19.02
CA HIS A 568 -13.12 -13.26 -18.30
C HIS A 568 -11.99 -13.42 -17.26
N GLY A 569 -11.31 -12.31 -16.98
CA GLY A 569 -10.16 -12.16 -16.11
C GLY A 569 -9.77 -10.69 -16.09
N ALA A 570 -8.62 -10.38 -15.53
CA ALA A 570 -8.19 -9.00 -15.31
C ALA A 570 -7.16 -8.51 -16.33
N PHE A 571 -7.18 -7.20 -16.51
CA PHE A 571 -6.18 -6.44 -17.27
C PHE A 571 -5.56 -5.39 -16.35
N VAL A 572 -4.24 -5.28 -16.36
CA VAL A 572 -3.50 -4.37 -15.48
C VAL A 572 -2.37 -3.67 -16.22
N ASN A 573 -2.16 -2.40 -15.88
CA ASN A 573 -1.02 -1.61 -16.36
C ASN A 573 0.25 -2.14 -15.70
N VAL A 574 1.33 -2.30 -16.48
CA VAL A 574 2.58 -2.88 -16.01
C VAL A 574 3.81 -2.09 -16.50
N PRO A 575 4.87 -1.99 -15.68
CA PRO A 575 6.12 -1.38 -16.09
C PRO A 575 6.91 -2.29 -17.04
N GLU A 576 7.96 -1.73 -17.63
CA GLU A 576 8.85 -2.45 -18.56
C GLU A 576 9.49 -3.69 -17.94
N SER A 577 9.77 -3.65 -16.63
CA SER A 577 10.32 -4.78 -15.90
C SER A 577 9.44 -6.02 -16.01
N VAL A 578 8.16 -5.85 -15.72
CA VAL A 578 7.17 -6.94 -15.81
C VAL A 578 7.03 -7.42 -17.26
N LEU A 579 6.97 -6.51 -18.25
CA LEU A 579 6.93 -6.90 -19.66
C LEU A 579 8.14 -7.76 -20.09
N LYS A 580 9.33 -7.43 -19.63
CA LYS A 580 10.55 -8.22 -19.90
C LYS A 580 10.45 -9.62 -19.33
N VAL A 581 10.02 -9.75 -18.07
CA VAL A 581 9.83 -11.07 -17.47
C VAL A 581 8.77 -11.85 -18.22
N THR A 582 7.59 -11.29 -18.44
CA THR A 582 6.50 -12.00 -19.12
C THR A 582 6.89 -12.50 -20.51
N LYS A 583 7.74 -11.77 -21.24
CA LYS A 583 8.22 -12.13 -22.58
C LYS A 583 9.22 -13.27 -22.60
N SER A 584 10.04 -13.40 -21.55
CA SER A 584 11.15 -14.37 -21.49
C SER A 584 10.90 -15.56 -20.57
N TRP A 585 9.95 -15.45 -19.66
CA TRP A 585 9.65 -16.48 -18.68
C TRP A 585 9.01 -17.73 -19.30
N THR A 586 9.46 -18.91 -18.87
CA THR A 586 8.80 -20.19 -19.10
C THR A 586 8.86 -21.00 -17.80
N ALA A 587 7.94 -21.94 -17.62
CA ALA A 587 7.96 -22.83 -16.46
C ALA A 587 9.26 -23.65 -16.33
N ALA A 588 9.90 -23.97 -17.48
CA ALA A 588 11.19 -24.68 -17.52
C ALA A 588 12.39 -23.75 -17.25
N ASN A 589 12.23 -22.43 -17.46
CA ASN A 589 13.27 -21.45 -17.25
C ASN A 589 12.64 -20.16 -16.67
N PRO A 590 12.32 -20.15 -15.36
CA PRO A 590 11.78 -18.97 -14.70
C PRO A 590 12.77 -17.81 -14.81
N THR A 591 12.38 -16.76 -15.53
CA THR A 591 13.20 -15.55 -15.70
C THR A 591 13.01 -14.64 -14.49
N HIS A 592 14.12 -14.18 -13.93
CA HIS A 592 14.14 -13.04 -13.02
C HIS A 592 14.78 -11.86 -13.74
N ILE A 593 14.37 -10.64 -13.39
CA ILE A 593 14.99 -9.45 -13.96
C ILE A 593 16.34 -9.27 -13.28
N GLU A 594 17.40 -9.23 -14.09
CA GLU A 594 18.67 -8.70 -13.62
C GLU A 594 18.64 -7.18 -13.73
N ALA A 595 18.83 -6.49 -12.61
CA ALA A 595 19.00 -5.05 -12.61
C ALA A 595 20.33 -4.70 -13.28
N VAL A 596 20.33 -3.61 -14.05
CA VAL A 596 21.58 -3.04 -14.64
C VAL A 596 22.29 -2.24 -13.55
N ASP A 597 23.61 -2.33 -13.53
CA ASP A 597 24.41 -1.51 -12.62
C ASP A 597 24.32 -0.04 -12.99
N SER A 598 24.20 0.81 -11.99
CA SER A 598 24.31 2.25 -12.13
C SER A 598 25.71 2.75 -11.75
N THR A 599 25.98 3.97 -12.12
CA THR A 599 27.18 4.71 -11.70
C THR A 599 26.76 6.08 -11.21
N THR A 600 27.08 6.40 -9.98
CA THR A 600 26.91 7.73 -9.38
C THR A 600 28.21 8.49 -9.43
N LYS A 601 28.19 9.71 -10.01
CA LYS A 601 29.28 10.68 -9.96
C LYS A 601 28.80 11.93 -9.26
N ALA A 602 29.66 12.56 -8.47
CA ALA A 602 29.29 13.79 -7.77
C ALA A 602 30.33 14.89 -8.02
N VAL A 603 29.86 16.12 -8.17
CA VAL A 603 30.69 17.31 -8.37
C VAL A 603 30.26 18.38 -7.37
N TYR A 604 31.22 18.89 -6.63
CA TYR A 604 31.05 19.97 -5.66
C TYR A 604 31.51 21.30 -6.22
N ASN A 605 30.68 22.32 -6.08
CA ASN A 605 31.01 23.71 -6.38
C ASN A 605 31.28 24.47 -5.05
N ALA A 606 32.53 24.76 -4.80
CA ALA A 606 32.93 25.42 -3.55
C ALA A 606 32.39 26.85 -3.43
N GLY A 607 32.16 27.56 -4.56
CA GLY A 607 31.65 28.94 -4.55
C GLY A 607 30.18 29.04 -4.14
N THR A 608 29.35 28.09 -4.57
CA THR A 608 27.90 28.03 -4.26
C THR A 608 27.58 27.01 -3.17
N ARG A 609 28.56 26.21 -2.75
CA ARG A 609 28.37 25.03 -1.88
C ARG A 609 27.33 24.00 -2.41
N GLU A 610 27.13 24.00 -3.72
CA GLU A 610 26.24 23.03 -4.35
C GLU A 610 26.99 21.72 -4.65
N LEU A 611 26.36 20.62 -4.27
CA LEU A 611 26.82 19.26 -4.58
C LEU A 611 25.80 18.63 -5.53
N THR A 612 26.23 18.34 -6.75
CA THR A 612 25.38 17.73 -7.78
C THR A 612 25.85 16.29 -8.02
N ALA A 613 24.96 15.34 -7.78
CA ALA A 613 25.11 13.96 -8.21
C ALA A 613 24.56 13.80 -9.63
N THR A 614 25.24 12.99 -10.45
CA THR A 614 24.77 12.53 -11.76
C THR A 614 24.80 11.01 -11.77
N VAL A 615 23.66 10.40 -12.01
CA VAL A 615 23.51 8.95 -12.08
C VAL A 615 23.33 8.52 -13.53
N THR A 616 24.05 7.47 -13.91
CA THR A 616 23.96 6.87 -15.25
C THR A 616 23.86 5.35 -15.14
N ALA A 617 23.17 4.71 -16.07
CA ALA A 617 23.13 3.26 -16.21
C ALA A 617 23.16 2.89 -17.69
N ALA A 618 23.76 1.75 -18.01
CA ALA A 618 23.85 1.29 -19.38
C ALA A 618 22.47 1.06 -20.00
N ASP A 619 22.28 1.48 -21.25
CA ASP A 619 21.07 1.27 -22.02
C ASP A 619 19.76 1.79 -21.38
N LYS A 620 19.88 2.71 -20.41
CA LYS A 620 18.76 3.39 -19.78
C LYS A 620 18.75 4.86 -20.19
N GLY A 621 17.58 5.30 -20.61
CA GLY A 621 17.31 6.72 -20.87
C GLY A 621 17.22 7.53 -19.58
N THR A 622 16.11 8.21 -19.36
CA THR A 622 15.85 8.94 -18.13
C THR A 622 15.79 7.99 -16.93
N LEU A 623 16.70 8.20 -15.99
CA LEU A 623 16.67 7.49 -14.73
C LEU A 623 15.71 8.17 -13.75
N ALA A 624 15.19 7.40 -12.83
CA ALA A 624 14.46 7.93 -11.69
C ALA A 624 15.04 7.33 -10.41
N GLY A 625 14.47 7.66 -9.26
CA GLY A 625 15.03 7.33 -7.98
C GLY A 625 15.47 8.58 -7.25
N SER A 626 16.15 8.40 -6.13
CA SER A 626 16.63 9.50 -5.29
C SER A 626 18.10 9.31 -4.94
N VAL A 627 18.75 10.42 -4.65
CA VAL A 627 20.12 10.41 -4.14
C VAL A 627 20.09 10.95 -2.72
N LYS A 628 20.62 10.17 -1.79
CA LYS A 628 20.87 10.58 -0.40
C LYS A 628 22.28 11.14 -0.28
N PHE A 629 22.37 12.39 0.18
CA PHE A 629 23.61 13.05 0.57
C PHE A 629 23.73 12.99 2.09
N SER A 630 24.86 12.58 2.64
CA SER A 630 25.05 12.51 4.10
C SER A 630 26.48 12.80 4.55
N ALA A 631 26.61 13.49 5.70
CA ALA A 631 27.87 13.78 6.37
C ALA A 631 27.62 13.93 7.87
N GLY A 632 28.17 13.04 8.70
CA GLY A 632 27.88 13.00 10.13
C GLY A 632 26.38 12.85 10.39
N ASP A 633 25.82 13.73 11.21
CA ASP A 633 24.39 13.74 11.56
C ASP A 633 23.51 14.43 10.50
N TRP A 634 24.10 15.07 9.49
CA TRP A 634 23.36 15.71 8.42
C TRP A 634 23.07 14.75 7.28
N SER A 635 21.84 14.76 6.79
CA SER A 635 21.50 14.10 5.54
C SER A 635 20.35 14.78 4.83
N LYS A 636 20.33 14.67 3.49
CA LYS A 636 19.24 15.12 2.64
C LYS A 636 19.06 14.20 1.44
N THR A 637 17.83 13.83 1.16
CA THR A 637 17.47 13.03 -0.02
C THR A 637 16.84 13.92 -1.08
N VAL A 638 17.28 13.80 -2.33
CA VAL A 638 16.82 14.58 -3.47
C VAL A 638 16.50 13.65 -4.62
N LYS A 639 15.33 13.80 -5.22
CA LYS A 639 14.92 13.03 -6.41
C LYS A 639 15.75 13.43 -7.62
N LEU A 640 16.02 12.47 -8.51
CA LEU A 640 16.64 12.75 -9.80
C LEU A 640 15.68 13.58 -10.67
N ASP A 641 16.24 14.53 -11.38
CA ASP A 641 15.57 15.25 -12.46
C ASP A 641 15.56 14.43 -13.79
N ALA A 642 15.02 15.02 -14.84
CA ALA A 642 14.93 14.38 -16.15
C ALA A 642 16.31 14.05 -16.78
N GLU A 643 17.36 14.75 -16.37
CA GLU A 643 18.75 14.57 -16.80
C GLU A 643 19.52 13.55 -15.91
N GLY A 644 18.85 12.92 -14.93
CA GLY A 644 19.47 11.98 -14.00
C GLY A 644 20.35 12.67 -12.95
N LYS A 645 20.04 13.91 -12.58
CA LYS A 645 20.80 14.69 -11.61
C LYS A 645 19.99 14.96 -10.34
N ALA A 646 20.70 15.03 -9.23
CA ALA A 646 20.18 15.52 -7.94
C ALA A 646 21.16 16.54 -7.38
N THR A 647 20.68 17.74 -7.02
CA THR A 647 21.52 18.83 -6.50
C THR A 647 21.06 19.24 -5.11
N VAL A 648 22.01 19.45 -4.22
CA VAL A 648 21.79 19.96 -2.86
C VAL A 648 22.77 21.07 -2.54
N THR A 649 22.32 22.10 -1.85
CA THR A 649 23.22 23.11 -1.24
C THR A 649 23.60 22.61 0.17
N LEU A 650 24.89 22.45 0.40
CA LEU A 650 25.40 21.98 1.70
C LEU A 650 25.36 23.09 2.75
N PRO A 651 24.79 22.83 3.95
CA PRO A 651 24.89 23.77 5.09
C PRO A 651 26.33 24.12 5.41
N ALA A 652 26.54 25.33 5.99
CA ALA A 652 27.87 25.78 6.36
C ALA A 652 28.58 24.86 7.36
N SER A 653 27.80 24.18 8.22
CA SER A 653 28.31 23.19 9.20
C SER A 653 28.84 21.90 8.57
N VAL A 654 28.45 21.58 7.35
CA VAL A 654 28.91 20.35 6.67
C VAL A 654 30.33 20.55 6.14
N SER A 655 31.25 19.68 6.57
CA SER A 655 32.66 19.66 6.16
C SER A 655 33.19 18.24 6.12
N GLY A 656 34.35 18.04 5.48
CA GLY A 656 34.99 16.72 5.37
C GLY A 656 34.48 15.92 4.18
N THR A 657 34.09 14.67 4.41
CA THR A 657 33.58 13.75 3.38
C THR A 657 32.06 13.75 3.37
N VAL A 658 31.46 13.94 2.20
CA VAL A 658 30.02 13.74 1.97
C VAL A 658 29.81 12.47 1.18
N ALA A 659 29.06 11.53 1.73
CA ALA A 659 28.61 10.34 1.02
C ALA A 659 27.41 10.69 0.14
N VAL A 660 27.37 10.10 -1.06
CA VAL A 660 26.36 10.35 -2.09
C VAL A 660 25.89 8.99 -2.59
N ALA A 661 24.69 8.58 -2.20
CA ALA A 661 24.14 7.25 -2.47
C ALA A 661 22.85 7.35 -3.29
N TYR A 662 22.82 6.71 -4.44
CA TYR A 662 21.64 6.53 -5.28
C TYR A 662 20.91 5.27 -4.85
N ASP A 663 19.59 5.34 -4.66
CA ASP A 663 18.76 4.26 -4.15
C ASP A 663 18.37 3.19 -5.20
N GLY A 664 18.63 3.41 -6.47
CA GLY A 664 18.25 2.50 -7.55
C GLY A 664 16.76 2.55 -7.88
N TYR A 665 16.32 1.58 -8.69
CA TYR A 665 14.91 1.28 -8.94
C TYR A 665 14.48 0.05 -8.13
N THR A 666 13.44 0.19 -7.35
CA THR A 666 12.89 -0.89 -6.52
C THR A 666 12.25 -2.02 -7.32
N ASP A 667 11.81 -1.77 -8.54
CA ASP A 667 11.29 -2.79 -9.45
C ASP A 667 12.40 -3.56 -10.21
N GLY A 668 13.63 -3.48 -9.71
CA GLY A 668 14.73 -4.31 -10.18
C GLY A 668 15.35 -3.89 -11.51
N LEU A 669 15.05 -2.71 -12.04
CA LEU A 669 15.62 -2.28 -13.32
C LEU A 669 17.02 -1.67 -13.24
N VAL A 670 17.37 -1.05 -12.12
CA VAL A 670 18.66 -0.38 -11.93
C VAL A 670 19.14 -0.59 -10.49
N ASN A 671 20.34 -1.12 -10.34
CA ASN A 671 20.99 -1.30 -9.04
C ASN A 671 21.35 0.05 -8.41
N PRO A 672 21.36 0.15 -7.06
CA PRO A 672 21.89 1.31 -6.37
C PRO A 672 23.40 1.49 -6.64
N SER A 673 23.88 2.71 -6.49
CA SER A 673 25.32 3.02 -6.55
C SER A 673 25.64 4.19 -5.66
N ASP A 674 26.89 4.28 -5.23
CA ASP A 674 27.35 5.33 -4.35
C ASP A 674 28.71 5.90 -4.77
N THR A 675 29.02 7.06 -4.23
CA THR A 675 30.33 7.72 -4.32
C THR A 675 30.52 8.62 -3.12
N THR A 676 31.73 9.15 -2.95
CA THR A 676 32.02 10.14 -1.92
C THR A 676 32.64 11.38 -2.54
N VAL A 677 32.47 12.51 -1.88
CA VAL A 677 33.18 13.77 -2.18
C VAL A 677 33.93 14.20 -0.93
N ASP A 678 35.23 14.22 -1.04
CA ASP A 678 36.13 14.57 0.05
C ASP A 678 36.53 16.04 0.00
N GLY A 679 37.09 16.54 1.12
CA GLY A 679 37.67 17.87 1.19
C GLY A 679 36.67 19.00 1.16
N ILE A 680 35.42 18.77 1.55
CA ILE A 680 34.46 19.84 1.74
C ILE A 680 34.90 20.72 2.90
N GLU A 681 35.20 21.96 2.60
CA GLU A 681 35.56 22.94 3.63
C GLU A 681 34.30 23.42 4.37
N GLN A 682 34.47 23.74 5.65
CA GLN A 682 33.38 24.34 6.44
C GLN A 682 33.01 25.71 5.81
N GLY A 683 31.74 25.91 5.56
CA GLY A 683 31.24 27.14 4.98
C GLY A 683 31.34 28.30 5.95
N LYS A 684 31.61 29.48 5.41
CA LYS A 684 31.47 30.73 6.15
C LYS A 684 30.17 31.36 5.70
N VAL A 685 29.29 31.60 6.65
CA VAL A 685 28.05 32.36 6.39
C VAL A 685 28.42 33.83 6.44
N ASP A 686 28.11 34.59 5.37
CA ASP A 686 28.30 36.04 5.36
C ASP A 686 27.11 36.73 6.05
N LEU A 687 27.37 37.30 7.20
CA LEU A 687 26.39 37.99 8.02
C LEU A 687 26.41 39.53 7.81
N ALA A 688 27.21 40.07 6.89
CA ALA A 688 27.44 41.47 6.76
C ALA A 688 26.16 42.26 6.44
N GLU A 689 25.38 41.85 5.46
CA GLU A 689 24.13 42.52 5.09
C GLU A 689 23.04 42.32 6.18
N LEU A 690 22.95 41.15 6.78
CA LEU A 690 22.02 40.89 7.88
C LEU A 690 22.30 41.78 9.08
N ASN A 691 23.58 41.91 9.49
CA ASN A 691 24.00 42.79 10.58
C ASN A 691 23.72 44.25 10.26
N LYS A 692 23.94 44.68 9.01
CA LYS A 692 23.62 46.04 8.56
C LYS A 692 22.14 46.36 8.66
N GLN A 693 21.25 45.43 8.24
CA GLN A 693 19.79 45.60 8.34
C GLN A 693 19.32 45.56 9.80
N ILE A 694 19.90 44.71 10.65
CA ILE A 694 19.60 44.67 12.09
C ILE A 694 19.97 46.02 12.72
N ALA A 695 21.19 46.56 12.45
CA ALA A 695 21.61 47.84 12.95
C ALA A 695 20.73 49.02 12.47
N ALA A 696 20.28 48.98 11.20
CA ALA A 696 19.36 49.95 10.64
C ALA A 696 17.99 49.93 11.36
N ALA A 697 17.46 48.72 11.64
CA ALA A 697 16.20 48.56 12.35
C ALA A 697 16.29 49.00 13.82
N GLU A 698 17.39 48.69 14.51
CA GLU A 698 17.64 49.09 15.90
C GLU A 698 17.84 50.57 16.11
N ALA A 699 18.26 51.30 15.06
CA ALA A 699 18.41 52.77 15.10
C ALA A 699 17.08 53.51 15.04
N LEU A 700 15.95 52.84 14.70
CA LEU A 700 14.64 53.43 14.58
C LEU A 700 13.95 53.51 15.96
N LYS A 701 13.06 54.50 16.12
CA LYS A 701 12.31 54.70 17.37
C LYS A 701 10.84 54.39 17.15
N GLU A 702 10.28 53.59 18.02
CA GLU A 702 8.88 53.18 17.97
C GLU A 702 7.91 54.33 17.92
N SER A 703 8.23 55.41 18.73
CA SER A 703 7.40 56.62 18.80
C SER A 703 7.19 57.33 17.48
N ASP A 704 8.03 57.08 16.48
CA ASP A 704 8.03 57.80 15.21
C ASP A 704 7.13 57.14 14.14
N TYR A 705 6.56 55.96 14.45
CA TYR A 705 5.82 55.12 13.50
C TYR A 705 4.49 54.64 14.07
N THR A 706 3.60 54.19 13.18
CA THR A 706 2.32 53.59 13.57
C THR A 706 2.53 52.23 14.25
N ALA A 707 1.72 51.93 15.26
CA ALA A 707 1.84 50.69 16.04
C ALA A 707 1.81 49.43 15.16
N ASP A 708 0.96 49.39 14.11
CA ASP A 708 0.84 48.24 13.20
C ASP A 708 2.10 48.04 12.34
N SER A 709 2.71 49.13 11.83
CA SER A 709 3.93 49.01 11.03
C SER A 709 5.14 48.68 11.90
N TRP A 710 5.18 49.19 13.12
CA TRP A 710 6.22 48.89 14.09
C TRP A 710 6.15 47.43 14.57
N ALA A 711 4.97 46.90 14.82
CA ALA A 711 4.81 45.47 15.20
C ALA A 711 5.37 44.53 14.13
N LYS A 712 5.19 44.85 12.85
CA LYS A 712 5.74 44.06 11.73
C LYS A 712 7.27 44.15 11.69
N LEU A 713 7.83 45.33 11.87
CA LEU A 713 9.27 45.51 11.97
C LEU A 713 9.85 44.73 13.16
N ALA A 714 9.23 44.82 14.33
CA ALA A 714 9.68 44.12 15.52
C ALA A 714 9.67 42.58 15.33
N ALA A 715 8.67 42.07 14.64
CA ALA A 715 8.60 40.63 14.28
C ALA A 715 9.72 40.24 13.30
N ALA A 716 9.95 41.02 12.24
CA ALA A 716 11.03 40.81 11.27
C ALA A 716 12.41 40.90 11.91
N LEU A 717 12.61 41.89 12.79
CA LEU A 717 13.87 42.06 13.54
C LEU A 717 14.16 40.88 14.47
N LYS A 718 13.13 40.32 15.10
CA LYS A 718 13.27 39.14 15.93
C LYS A 718 13.69 37.93 15.09
N THR A 719 13.10 37.73 13.91
CA THR A 719 13.48 36.68 12.97
C THR A 719 14.90 36.87 12.47
N ALA A 720 15.26 38.10 12.09
CA ALA A 720 16.61 38.48 11.65
C ALA A 720 17.68 38.18 12.72
N LYS A 721 17.41 38.48 13.99
CA LYS A 721 18.33 38.15 15.10
C LYS A 721 18.47 36.66 15.32
N ALA A 722 17.40 35.88 15.11
CA ALA A 722 17.49 34.43 15.18
C ALA A 722 18.33 33.85 14.02
N ALA A 723 18.28 34.49 12.84
CA ALA A 723 19.04 34.08 11.66
C ALA A 723 20.56 34.36 11.77
N LEU A 724 21.03 35.07 12.78
CA LEU A 724 22.47 35.20 13.06
C LEU A 724 23.15 33.88 13.44
N ALA A 725 22.34 32.88 13.88
CA ALA A 725 22.80 31.52 14.16
C ALA A 725 22.51 30.55 13.00
N ALA A 726 22.06 31.05 11.86
CA ALA A 726 21.78 30.21 10.71
C ALA A 726 23.05 29.62 10.09
N GLU A 727 22.99 28.40 9.67
CA GLU A 727 24.08 27.64 9.08
C GLU A 727 24.05 27.65 7.54
N ASN A 728 23.12 28.38 6.94
CA ASN A 728 22.91 28.43 5.51
C ASN A 728 22.73 29.90 5.05
N GLN A 729 23.45 30.28 4.00
CA GLN A 729 23.46 31.65 3.46
C GLN A 729 22.06 32.08 3.00
N GLY A 730 21.27 31.19 2.41
CA GLY A 730 19.95 31.55 1.93
C GLY A 730 18.96 31.94 3.04
N GLU A 731 19.09 31.37 4.25
CA GLU A 731 18.30 31.79 5.43
C GLU A 731 18.71 33.17 5.90
N VAL A 732 20.01 33.46 5.89
CA VAL A 732 20.58 34.79 6.23
C VAL A 732 20.13 35.84 5.23
N ASP A 733 20.22 35.54 3.94
CA ASP A 733 19.84 36.47 2.86
C ASP A 733 18.34 36.78 2.89
N THR A 734 17.52 35.73 3.12
CA THR A 734 16.07 35.86 3.26
C THR A 734 15.72 36.74 4.46
N ALA A 735 16.32 36.50 5.62
CA ALA A 735 16.08 37.26 6.82
C ALA A 735 16.52 38.72 6.67
N ALA A 736 17.66 39.01 5.97
CA ALA A 736 18.12 40.33 5.64
C ALA A 736 17.15 41.09 4.70
N ALA A 737 16.65 40.40 3.66
CA ALA A 737 15.69 40.94 2.70
C ALA A 737 14.32 41.27 3.35
N ASP A 738 13.82 40.35 4.19
CA ASP A 738 12.56 40.52 4.91
C ASP A 738 12.64 41.68 5.91
N LEU A 739 13.75 41.78 6.64
CA LEU A 739 13.96 42.89 7.55
C LEU A 739 14.06 44.24 6.81
N LYS A 740 14.78 44.29 5.70
CA LYS A 740 14.85 45.45 4.82
C LYS A 740 13.45 45.87 4.34
N THR A 741 12.67 44.91 3.87
CA THR A 741 11.29 45.16 3.43
C THR A 741 10.41 45.71 4.55
N ALA A 742 10.56 45.18 5.77
CA ALA A 742 9.83 45.67 6.94
C ALA A 742 10.23 47.09 7.33
N ILE A 743 11.53 47.47 7.19
CA ILE A 743 12.02 48.83 7.39
C ILE A 743 11.41 49.79 6.35
N GLU A 744 11.41 49.40 5.08
CA GLU A 744 10.88 50.22 3.97
C GLU A 744 9.34 50.39 4.05
N ALA A 745 8.64 49.44 4.69
CA ALA A 745 7.19 49.47 4.87
C ALA A 745 6.70 50.26 6.10
N LEU A 746 7.62 50.90 6.85
CA LEU A 746 7.26 51.69 8.03
C LEU A 746 6.44 52.93 7.66
N GLN A 747 5.36 53.17 8.41
CA GLN A 747 4.48 54.32 8.29
C GLN A 747 4.67 55.25 9.47
N LYS A 748 4.99 56.53 9.21
CA LYS A 748 5.16 57.51 10.27
C LYS A 748 3.86 57.73 11.05
N ALA A 749 3.99 57.87 12.34
CA ALA A 749 2.87 58.24 13.21
C ALA A 749 2.33 59.61 12.81
N PRO A 750 1.00 59.84 12.84
CA PRO A 750 0.46 61.16 12.58
C PRO A 750 0.97 62.15 13.62
N THR A 751 1.65 63.21 13.15
CA THR A 751 2.05 64.32 14.01
C THR A 751 0.82 65.09 14.43
N ASN A 752 0.50 65.13 15.70
CA ASN A 752 -0.50 66.06 16.24
C ASN A 752 0.01 67.47 15.99
N PRO A 753 -0.74 68.37 15.33
CA PRO A 753 -0.36 69.75 15.26
C PRO A 753 -0.54 70.37 16.65
N GLY A 754 0.56 70.68 17.30
CA GLY A 754 0.61 71.43 18.60
C GLY A 754 -0.09 72.73 18.53
N GLU A 755 -0.66 73.13 19.64
CA GLU A 755 -1.24 74.41 20.01
C GLU A 755 -0.41 75.61 19.55
N GLY A 756 -1.09 76.61 18.94
CA GLY A 756 -0.56 77.92 18.60
C GLY A 756 -1.67 78.93 18.42
N ASP A 757 -2.08 79.47 19.51
CA ASP A 757 -2.57 80.79 19.82
C ASP A 757 -3.35 81.68 18.75
N GLY A 758 -4.55 82.06 19.14
CA GLY A 758 -5.30 83.32 19.09
C GLY A 758 -5.50 83.98 17.78
N ASP A 759 -6.72 84.18 17.31
CA ASP A 759 -7.50 85.43 17.52
C ASP A 759 -8.86 85.43 16.74
N LYS A 760 -9.89 85.86 17.43
CA LYS A 760 -11.16 86.40 17.19
C LYS A 760 -11.72 86.55 15.74
N GLY A 761 -13.02 86.21 15.61
CA GLY A 761 -13.94 87.06 14.78
C GLY A 761 -15.14 86.24 14.21
N ASP A 762 -16.17 86.25 15.02
CA ASP A 762 -17.55 86.63 14.74
C ASP A 762 -18.42 85.87 13.65
N GLY A 763 -19.49 85.30 14.13
CA GLY A 763 -20.81 85.50 13.47
C GLY A 763 -21.39 84.31 12.72
N ASN A 764 -22.16 83.61 13.40
CA ASN A 764 -23.61 83.27 13.15
C ASN A 764 -23.94 81.79 13.08
N LYS A 765 -24.67 81.39 14.07
CA LYS A 765 -25.52 80.23 14.21
C LYS A 765 -26.87 80.50 13.44
N PRO A 766 -27.83 79.63 13.25
CA PRO A 766 -27.95 78.20 13.50
C PRO A 766 -28.73 77.46 12.40
N THR A 767 -28.84 76.18 12.44
CA THR A 767 -30.06 75.40 12.74
C THR A 767 -29.93 73.94 12.27
N THR A 768 -30.07 73.09 13.24
CA THR A 768 -30.62 71.77 13.06
C THR A 768 -32.11 71.80 12.65
N PRO A 769 -32.74 70.79 12.08
CA PRO A 769 -33.06 69.53 12.79
C PRO A 769 -33.19 68.25 11.94
N THR A 770 -32.90 67.13 12.56
CA THR A 770 -33.74 66.01 12.96
C THR A 770 -34.57 65.22 11.93
N ILE A 771 -34.34 63.87 11.94
CA ILE A 771 -35.24 62.68 11.93
C ILE A 771 -35.84 62.23 10.60
N GLY A 772 -35.76 60.90 10.44
CA GLY A 772 -36.78 60.12 9.73
C GLY A 772 -36.20 59.02 8.83
N ASP A 773 -35.94 57.92 9.36
CA ASP A 773 -36.59 56.63 9.35
C ASP A 773 -37.23 56.16 8.02
N LYS A 774 -36.96 54.96 7.71
CA LYS A 774 -37.71 53.91 7.00
C LYS A 774 -37.47 53.60 5.53
N THR A 775 -37.02 52.38 5.44
CA THR A 775 -37.56 51.25 4.63
C THR A 775 -37.39 51.19 3.12
N ASN A 776 -36.73 50.14 2.80
CA ASN A 776 -37.14 48.97 1.94
C ASN A 776 -37.02 49.06 0.41
N VAL A 777 -36.47 47.99 -0.08
CA VAL A 777 -36.88 47.13 -1.21
C VAL A 777 -36.25 47.35 -2.60
N ASN A 778 -35.64 46.23 -3.01
CA ASN A 778 -35.55 45.58 -4.34
C ASN A 778 -34.47 45.96 -5.37
N LYS A 779 -33.72 44.93 -5.64
CA LYS A 779 -33.15 44.39 -6.88
C LYS A 779 -33.94 44.74 -8.19
N PRO A 780 -33.44 44.54 -9.42
CA PRO A 780 -32.27 43.83 -9.92
C PRO A 780 -31.57 44.50 -11.15
N GLY A 781 -30.48 43.79 -11.62
CA GLY A 781 -30.26 43.77 -13.08
C GLY A 781 -28.89 44.11 -13.60
N SER A 782 -28.22 43.03 -13.97
CA SER A 782 -27.52 42.75 -15.23
C SER A 782 -26.31 43.59 -15.72
N ALA A 783 -25.29 42.80 -15.97
CA ALA A 783 -24.58 42.57 -17.22
C ALA A 783 -23.22 43.26 -17.48
N LEU A 784 -22.24 42.36 -17.65
CA LEU A 784 -21.21 42.28 -18.70
C LEU A 784 -20.15 43.43 -18.83
N SER A 785 -18.90 43.17 -18.68
CA SER A 785 -17.96 42.56 -19.62
C SER A 785 -16.52 43.12 -19.48
N ASN A 786 -15.64 42.19 -19.58
CA ASN A 786 -14.37 42.19 -20.34
C ASN A 786 -13.12 42.89 -19.85
N THR A 787 -12.14 41.98 -19.71
CA THR A 787 -10.74 42.02 -20.18
C THR A 787 -9.74 42.91 -19.50
N GLY A 788 -8.65 42.23 -19.07
CA GLY A 788 -7.37 42.88 -18.86
C GLY A 788 -6.43 42.07 -17.97
N THR A 789 -5.62 41.29 -18.61
CA THR A 789 -4.37 40.68 -18.19
C THR A 789 -3.55 41.48 -17.17
N ALA A 790 -3.10 40.82 -16.09
CA ALA A 790 -1.74 41.01 -15.60
C ALA A 790 -1.37 39.89 -14.62
N VAL A 791 -0.35 39.18 -14.99
CA VAL A 791 0.47 38.27 -14.18
C VAL A 791 1.19 39.10 -13.14
N LEU A 792 1.14 38.70 -11.87
CA LEU A 792 2.22 38.79 -10.85
C LEU A 792 1.62 38.52 -9.44
N GLY A 793 2.17 37.57 -8.72
CA GLY A 793 1.97 37.48 -7.28
C GLY A 793 1.70 36.11 -6.66
N LEU A 794 2.51 35.10 -6.97
CA LEU A 794 2.59 33.84 -6.19
C LEU A 794 3.80 33.90 -5.25
N GLY A 795 3.74 34.76 -4.25
CA GLY A 795 4.81 34.89 -3.25
C GLY A 795 4.32 35.12 -1.82
N GLY A 796 3.03 35.42 -1.65
CA GLY A 796 2.52 35.89 -0.36
C GLY A 796 1.78 34.86 0.51
N ALA A 797 1.42 33.70 -0.01
CA ALA A 797 0.55 32.75 0.70
C ALA A 797 1.29 31.70 1.57
N VAL A 798 2.59 31.45 1.31
CA VAL A 798 3.36 30.41 2.03
C VAL A 798 3.89 30.94 3.38
N VAL A 799 4.15 32.22 3.51
CA VAL A 799 4.68 32.83 4.76
C VAL A 799 3.61 32.98 5.84
N ALA A 800 2.33 33.13 5.48
CA ALA A 800 1.24 33.25 6.45
C ALA A 800 0.88 31.94 7.18
N LEU A 801 1.13 30.78 6.55
CA LEU A 801 0.86 29.46 7.16
C LEU A 801 1.96 28.99 8.13
N ALA A 802 3.20 29.43 7.94
CA ALA A 802 4.30 29.12 8.86
C ALA A 802 4.17 29.89 10.19
N ILE A 803 3.63 31.11 10.17
CA ILE A 803 3.45 31.94 11.38
C ILE A 803 2.27 31.44 12.24
N ALA A 804 1.21 30.87 11.63
CA ALA A 804 0.10 30.29 12.35
C ALA A 804 0.48 28.96 13.06
N GLY A 805 1.40 28.17 12.48
CA GLY A 805 1.88 26.91 13.07
C GLY A 805 2.70 27.08 14.35
N ILE A 806 3.52 28.12 14.41
CA ILE A 806 4.39 28.39 15.57
C ILE A 806 3.59 28.97 16.76
N SER A 807 2.54 29.75 16.49
CA SER A 807 1.69 30.33 17.55
C SER A 807 0.82 29.29 18.27
N LEU A 808 0.42 28.18 17.59
CA LEU A 808 -0.39 27.13 18.24
C LEU A 808 0.45 26.20 19.12
N THR A 809 1.73 26.03 18.84
CA THR A 809 2.62 25.16 19.63
C THR A 809 3.04 25.80 20.94
N LEU A 810 3.13 27.11 21.00
CA LEU A 810 3.47 27.84 22.22
C LEU A 810 2.27 28.02 23.17
N TRP A 811 1.04 27.99 22.67
CA TRP A 811 -0.17 28.12 23.49
C TRP A 811 -0.52 26.83 24.24
N ARG A 812 -0.14 25.67 23.73
CA ARG A 812 -0.34 24.37 24.41
C ARG A 812 0.64 24.07 25.54
N LYS A 813 1.79 24.75 25.63
CA LYS A 813 2.78 24.56 26.71
C LYS A 813 2.52 25.38 27.98
N ARG A 814 1.48 26.23 28.00
CA ARG A 814 1.13 27.04 29.19
C ARG A 814 -0.11 26.58 29.95
N ARG A 815 -0.67 25.40 29.63
CA ARG A 815 -1.82 24.84 30.39
C ARG A 815 -1.65 23.32 30.64
N ALA A 816 -0.46 22.91 31.02
CA ALA A 816 -0.24 21.62 31.71
C ALA A 816 0.58 21.91 32.95
#